data_97511e400c131cad8bdc197728768137
#
_entry.id   97511e400c131cad8bdc197728768137
#
_cell.length_a   1.000
_cell.length_b   1.000
_cell.length_c   1.000
_cell.angle_alpha   90.00
_cell.angle_beta   90.00
_cell.angle_gamma   90.00
#
_symmetry.space_group_name_H-M   'P 1'
#
loop_
_entity.id
_entity.type
_entity.pdbx_description
1 polymer ?
#
loop_
_entity_poly.entity_id
_entity_poly.type
_entity_poly.pdbx_seq_one_letter_code
_entity_poly.pdbx_strand_id
1 'polypeptide(L)'
;MKIALAGNPNCGKTTMFNALTGANQYVGNWPGVTVEYKEGKTKTNKDVIVTDLPGIYSLSPYTNEEVVSRDYLRSDEATAIINIIDATNIERNLYLTTQLIELGKPVVIALNMVDALKKSGNTVNSKKLAEKLGCTVIETVALHNKGVKEVTDAAAEAAKNGTKVPAACFAKDVEVAISEITALLPGTVKENLKRWTAIKVLEKDEKVIADIKLSDVDKAKALEITNKLEASKDDDIESIITNERYNYIMDLLKGVVTKSGKKMTTSDKIDRIVTNRILGIPIFLAVMWFVYWVAVSTVGSMGTDWANDVLFGEWIQGGTQTLLENAGANPVLIDCVVNGILGGLGAVLGFVPQMAVLFLLLSILEDVGYMVRIAFVMDRLFRKFGLSGKSFIPLLISSGCGIPGIMASRTIENENDRRMTIMTTTWIPCGAKLPVIAMIAAILATKFTGGNASWVGPLMYLIGIASVLIAAIMLKKTKPFHGPAAPFIMELPQYHIPQLKTVLLHTWERLWSFIKKAGTILFLACLVMWFLSSYGWQPNTQEVTQADGSVVEVEAEGTSFGLCDADNSIMAKVGGVIRYAFIPLGFGNEDGGWQCAAASLSGFSAKEGIVTTMGVLAGADDADAEALAGAGSVADIDLEAGNEAVEADAIAEDAEEEEGNAMNAVNAIAKWFPTALAAFCFLLFNLLDSPCLAAISTMANELNNRKWFWFAILFQNLFAYIVTMMVFQIGSLISGASFGNGYSVVALIIAFIFLAAFLFGLFRPNPYAKKDRA
;
A
#
# COMPACT_ATOMS: atom_id res chain seq x y z
N MET A 1 37.70 15.38 -9.32
CA MET A 1 37.71 14.65 -8.06
C MET A 1 36.28 14.35 -7.67
N LYS A 2 35.93 13.09 -7.39
CA LYS A 2 34.56 12.70 -7.00
C LYS A 2 34.50 12.43 -5.49
N ILE A 3 33.54 13.05 -4.81
CA ILE A 3 33.30 12.91 -3.37
C ILE A 3 31.92 12.28 -3.18
N ALA A 4 31.84 11.19 -2.43
CA ALA A 4 30.57 10.56 -2.09
C ALA A 4 29.90 11.27 -0.91
N LEU A 5 28.60 11.57 -1.03
CA LEU A 5 27.78 12.09 0.05
C LEU A 5 26.97 10.92 0.63
N ALA A 6 27.32 10.50 1.84
CA ALA A 6 26.71 9.40 2.56
C ALA A 6 26.05 9.88 3.87
N GLY A 7 25.05 9.19 4.33
CA GLY A 7 24.38 9.48 5.61
C GLY A 7 23.07 8.71 5.75
N ASN A 8 22.57 8.68 6.96
CA ASN A 8 21.31 8.03 7.28
C ASN A 8 20.13 8.75 6.59
N PRO A 9 19.02 8.06 6.34
CA PRO A 9 17.78 8.73 5.96
C PRO A 9 17.43 9.84 6.97
N ASN A 10 16.92 10.96 6.47
CA ASN A 10 16.50 12.13 7.26
C ASN A 10 17.61 12.94 7.98
N CYS A 11 18.88 12.63 7.79
CA CYS A 11 19.98 13.44 8.34
C CYS A 11 20.19 14.80 7.64
N GLY A 12 19.37 15.12 6.62
CA GLY A 12 19.49 16.36 5.83
C GLY A 12 20.42 16.24 4.62
N LYS A 13 20.63 15.01 4.10
CA LYS A 13 21.55 14.72 2.98
C LYS A 13 21.17 15.46 1.71
N THR A 14 19.94 15.40 1.26
CA THR A 14 19.45 16.11 0.06
C THR A 14 19.51 17.62 0.23
N THR A 15 19.24 18.13 1.43
CA THR A 15 19.39 19.57 1.73
C THR A 15 20.85 20.00 1.61
N MET A 16 21.78 19.20 2.14
CA MET A 16 23.21 19.43 2.04
C MET A 16 23.68 19.37 0.57
N PHE A 17 23.26 18.38 -0.19
CA PHE A 17 23.58 18.25 -1.60
C PHE A 17 23.13 19.46 -2.41
N ASN A 18 21.89 19.94 -2.20
CA ASN A 18 21.37 21.14 -2.85
C ASN A 18 22.12 22.40 -2.44
N ALA A 19 22.54 22.50 -1.17
CA ALA A 19 23.35 23.58 -0.67
C ALA A 19 24.75 23.62 -1.33
N LEU A 20 25.37 22.45 -1.52
CA LEU A 20 26.69 22.27 -2.15
C LEU A 20 26.67 22.55 -3.64
N THR A 21 25.68 22.03 -4.39
CA THR A 21 25.68 21.99 -5.86
C THR A 21 24.81 23.08 -6.50
N GLY A 22 23.73 23.49 -5.83
CA GLY A 22 22.76 24.45 -6.39
C GLY A 22 21.94 23.87 -7.55
N ALA A 23 21.77 24.66 -8.63
CA ALA A 23 21.01 24.25 -9.82
C ALA A 23 21.80 23.35 -10.80
N ASN A 24 23.07 23.12 -10.58
CA ASN A 24 23.96 22.37 -11.48
C ASN A 24 23.97 20.89 -11.09
N GLN A 25 22.85 20.20 -11.28
CA GLN A 25 22.68 18.80 -10.92
C GLN A 25 22.37 17.96 -12.16
N TYR A 26 22.95 16.77 -12.23
CA TYR A 26 22.61 15.74 -13.18
C TYR A 26 21.88 14.62 -12.44
N VAL A 27 20.73 14.20 -12.95
CA VAL A 27 19.92 13.10 -12.39
C VAL A 27 19.94 11.96 -13.40
N GLY A 28 20.25 10.77 -12.93
CA GLY A 28 20.26 9.56 -13.75
C GLY A 28 19.90 8.35 -12.90
N ASN A 29 19.86 7.17 -13.52
CA ASN A 29 19.66 5.90 -12.79
C ASN A 29 20.99 5.14 -12.74
N TRP A 30 21.22 4.43 -11.64
CA TRP A 30 22.36 3.53 -11.52
C TRP A 30 22.27 2.41 -12.56
N PRO A 31 23.37 2.02 -13.22
CA PRO A 31 23.32 0.97 -14.23
C PRO A 31 22.75 -0.34 -13.70
N GLY A 32 21.72 -0.86 -14.38
CA GLY A 32 21.09 -2.14 -14.08
C GLY A 32 20.07 -2.16 -12.95
N VAL A 33 19.77 -1.01 -12.32
CA VAL A 33 18.77 -0.88 -11.26
C VAL A 33 17.91 0.37 -11.43
N THR A 34 16.73 0.40 -10.83
CA THR A 34 15.78 1.53 -10.87
C THR A 34 16.06 2.58 -9.77
N VAL A 35 17.30 2.64 -9.28
CA VAL A 35 17.71 3.57 -8.22
C VAL A 35 18.28 4.83 -8.86
N GLU A 36 17.73 5.98 -8.50
CA GLU A 36 18.21 7.28 -8.99
C GLU A 36 19.54 7.66 -8.32
N TYR A 37 20.43 8.30 -9.07
CA TYR A 37 21.59 8.99 -8.53
C TYR A 37 21.63 10.44 -8.99
N LYS A 38 22.23 11.28 -8.15
CA LYS A 38 22.42 12.71 -8.45
C LYS A 38 23.88 13.07 -8.32
N GLU A 39 24.42 13.66 -9.37
CA GLU A 39 25.76 14.24 -9.36
C GLU A 39 25.68 15.74 -9.59
N GLY A 40 26.56 16.49 -8.93
CA GLY A 40 26.63 17.93 -9.11
C GLY A 40 28.01 18.48 -8.84
N LYS A 41 28.41 19.51 -9.61
CA LYS A 41 29.63 20.28 -9.34
C LYS A 41 29.39 21.21 -8.18
N THR A 42 30.36 21.33 -7.27
CA THR A 42 30.23 22.23 -6.12
C THR A 42 30.30 23.69 -6.55
N LYS A 43 29.59 24.56 -5.85
CA LYS A 43 29.59 26.01 -6.08
C LYS A 43 30.96 26.63 -5.81
N THR A 44 31.68 26.10 -4.84
CA THR A 44 32.96 26.65 -4.35
C THR A 44 34.16 26.18 -5.17
N ASN A 45 34.11 24.95 -5.69
CA ASN A 45 35.23 24.39 -6.49
C ASN A 45 34.65 23.50 -7.61
N LYS A 46 34.67 23.99 -8.82
CA LYS A 46 34.12 23.32 -10.02
C LYS A 46 34.84 22.02 -10.38
N ASP A 47 36.02 21.76 -9.86
CA ASP A 47 36.77 20.51 -10.06
C ASP A 47 36.31 19.35 -9.12
N VAL A 48 35.47 19.70 -8.14
CA VAL A 48 34.88 18.74 -7.19
C VAL A 48 33.47 18.42 -7.62
N ILE A 49 33.23 17.14 -7.88
CA ILE A 49 31.91 16.58 -8.16
C ILE A 49 31.45 15.84 -6.91
N VAL A 50 30.26 16.14 -6.46
CA VAL A 50 29.61 15.43 -5.34
C VAL A 50 28.55 14.50 -5.89
N THR A 51 28.59 13.23 -5.49
CA THR A 51 27.61 12.21 -5.81
C THR A 51 26.73 11.98 -4.60
N ASP A 52 25.42 12.23 -4.72
CA ASP A 52 24.42 11.95 -3.67
C ASP A 52 24.04 10.48 -3.71
N LEU A 53 24.38 9.75 -2.66
CA LEU A 53 24.02 8.34 -2.52
C LEU A 53 22.65 8.21 -1.85
N PRO A 54 21.90 7.14 -2.11
CA PRO A 54 20.73 6.80 -1.31
C PRO A 54 21.03 6.83 0.20
N GLY A 55 20.03 7.22 1.00
CA GLY A 55 20.17 7.18 2.46
C GLY A 55 20.21 5.75 2.96
N ILE A 56 21.27 5.40 3.72
CA ILE A 56 21.50 4.05 4.20
C ILE A 56 21.76 4.04 5.71
N TYR A 57 21.36 2.98 6.39
CA TYR A 57 21.65 2.80 7.81
C TYR A 57 22.89 1.95 8.05
N SER A 58 23.21 1.06 7.10
CA SER A 58 24.32 0.12 7.17
C SER A 58 24.86 -0.20 5.78
N LEU A 59 26.10 -0.69 5.71
CA LEU A 59 26.69 -1.28 4.51
C LEU A 59 26.39 -2.79 4.38
N SER A 60 25.58 -3.36 5.26
CA SER A 60 24.99 -4.71 5.12
C SER A 60 23.66 -4.56 4.36
N PRO A 61 23.61 -4.92 3.06
CA PRO A 61 22.49 -4.53 2.23
C PRO A 61 21.27 -5.43 2.43
N TYR A 62 20.18 -4.82 2.83
CA TYR A 62 18.84 -5.40 2.80
C TYR A 62 18.02 -4.90 1.60
N THR A 63 18.44 -3.77 1.00
CA THR A 63 17.74 -3.10 -0.10
C THR A 63 18.66 -2.92 -1.32
N ASN A 64 18.06 -2.75 -2.51
CA ASN A 64 18.83 -2.46 -3.73
C ASN A 64 19.57 -1.11 -3.62
N GLU A 65 19.01 -0.15 -2.91
CA GLU A 65 19.61 1.16 -2.65
C GLU A 65 20.88 1.04 -1.82
N GLU A 66 20.86 0.19 -0.78
CA GLU A 66 22.04 -0.08 0.05
C GLU A 66 23.12 -0.85 -0.70
N VAL A 67 22.74 -1.77 -1.61
CA VAL A 67 23.69 -2.47 -2.50
C VAL A 67 24.44 -1.47 -3.37
N VAL A 68 23.70 -0.58 -4.04
CA VAL A 68 24.24 0.45 -4.93
C VAL A 68 25.20 1.38 -4.16
N SER A 69 24.75 1.88 -3.00
CA SER A 69 25.57 2.76 -2.16
C SER A 69 26.85 2.07 -1.69
N ARG A 70 26.76 0.81 -1.25
CA ARG A 70 27.92 -0.01 -0.85
C ARG A 70 28.91 -0.19 -1.98
N ASP A 71 28.43 -0.58 -3.16
CA ASP A 71 29.28 -0.90 -4.29
C ASP A 71 29.98 0.36 -4.81
N TYR A 72 29.30 1.51 -4.84
CA TYR A 72 29.92 2.79 -5.17
C TYR A 72 30.98 3.22 -4.14
N LEU A 73 30.68 3.09 -2.85
CA LEU A 73 31.62 3.42 -1.78
C LEU A 73 32.87 2.52 -1.77
N ARG A 74 32.76 1.27 -2.23
CA ARG A 74 33.91 0.34 -2.41
C ARG A 74 34.71 0.62 -3.68
N SER A 75 34.09 1.24 -4.70
CA SER A 75 34.74 1.52 -5.98
C SER A 75 35.82 2.59 -5.85
N ASP A 76 36.70 2.71 -6.84
CA ASP A 76 37.73 3.76 -6.88
C ASP A 76 37.18 5.11 -7.34
N GLU A 77 35.91 5.19 -7.70
CA GLU A 77 35.31 6.45 -8.17
C GLU A 77 35.26 7.50 -7.06
N ALA A 78 34.85 7.10 -5.84
CA ALA A 78 34.83 8.00 -4.70
C ALA A 78 36.22 8.14 -4.08
N THR A 79 36.80 9.33 -4.17
CA THR A 79 38.12 9.66 -3.60
C THR A 79 38.08 10.02 -2.11
N ALA A 80 36.94 10.55 -1.63
CA ALA A 80 36.65 10.82 -0.23
C ALA A 80 35.15 10.70 0.03
N ILE A 81 34.78 10.62 1.29
CA ILE A 81 33.40 10.50 1.76
C ILE A 81 33.06 11.66 2.68
N ILE A 82 31.98 12.39 2.37
CA ILE A 82 31.33 13.28 3.31
C ILE A 82 30.22 12.49 3.98
N ASN A 83 30.34 12.23 5.27
CA ASN A 83 29.32 11.55 6.06
C ASN A 83 28.49 12.59 6.83
N ILE A 84 27.19 12.67 6.53
CA ILE A 84 26.28 13.57 7.22
C ILE A 84 25.68 12.85 8.41
N ILE A 85 25.83 13.45 9.58
CA ILE A 85 25.33 12.98 10.87
C ILE A 85 24.31 13.95 11.40
N ASP A 86 23.13 13.46 11.77
CA ASP A 86 22.18 14.23 12.57
C ASP A 86 22.68 14.34 14.02
N ALA A 87 22.99 15.56 14.44
CA ALA A 87 23.48 15.84 15.78
C ALA A 87 22.46 15.47 16.89
N THR A 88 21.18 15.43 16.57
CA THR A 88 20.13 15.07 17.52
C THR A 88 20.05 13.58 17.79
N ASN A 89 20.52 12.75 16.83
CA ASN A 89 20.53 11.29 16.87
C ASN A 89 21.94 10.72 16.62
N ILE A 90 22.95 11.34 17.24
CA ILE A 90 24.35 11.07 16.96
C ILE A 90 24.75 9.60 17.19
N GLU A 91 24.25 8.96 18.25
CA GLU A 91 24.57 7.58 18.63
C GLU A 91 24.28 6.62 17.45
N ARG A 92 23.13 6.76 16.82
CA ARG A 92 22.69 5.92 15.71
C ARG A 92 23.40 6.23 14.41
N ASN A 93 23.61 7.52 14.13
CA ASN A 93 24.28 7.93 12.89
C ASN A 93 25.75 7.51 12.87
N LEU A 94 26.40 7.41 14.02
CA LEU A 94 27.76 6.91 14.15
C LEU A 94 27.88 5.43 13.79
N TYR A 95 26.82 4.64 13.81
CA TYR A 95 26.86 3.24 13.39
C TYR A 95 27.27 3.11 11.91
N LEU A 96 26.67 3.88 11.00
CA LEU A 96 27.11 3.95 9.62
C LEU A 96 28.55 4.53 9.52
N THR A 97 28.86 5.53 10.32
CA THR A 97 30.19 6.17 10.33
C THR A 97 31.30 5.14 10.58
N THR A 98 31.11 4.23 11.57
CA THR A 98 32.12 3.17 11.85
C THR A 98 32.36 2.30 10.64
N GLN A 99 31.32 1.95 9.89
CA GLN A 99 31.42 1.11 8.68
C GLN A 99 32.08 1.87 7.50
N LEU A 100 31.80 3.18 7.35
CA LEU A 100 32.43 4.01 6.33
C LEU A 100 33.93 4.17 6.56
N ILE A 101 34.35 4.30 7.82
CA ILE A 101 35.76 4.38 8.21
C ILE A 101 36.48 3.04 7.90
N GLU A 102 35.82 1.91 8.09
CA GLU A 102 36.37 0.58 7.79
C GLU A 102 36.71 0.37 6.30
N LEU A 103 36.10 1.15 5.39
CA LEU A 103 36.46 1.15 3.96
C LEU A 103 37.87 1.72 3.68
N GLY A 104 38.51 2.33 4.68
CA GLY A 104 39.87 2.87 4.58
C GLY A 104 40.00 4.05 3.61
N LYS A 105 38.92 4.76 3.36
CA LYS A 105 38.90 6.00 2.58
C LYS A 105 38.88 7.24 3.50
N PRO A 106 39.35 8.40 3.02
CA PRO A 106 39.18 9.66 3.75
C PRO A 106 37.73 9.98 4.03
N VAL A 107 37.39 10.17 5.32
CA VAL A 107 36.02 10.50 5.79
C VAL A 107 36.04 11.86 6.47
N VAL A 108 35.12 12.74 6.08
CA VAL A 108 34.83 14.01 6.75
C VAL A 108 33.42 13.98 7.25
N ILE A 109 33.21 14.36 8.51
CA ILE A 109 31.91 14.36 9.14
C ILE A 109 31.29 15.73 9.08
N ALA A 110 30.11 15.84 8.50
CA ALA A 110 29.24 17.00 8.58
C ALA A 110 28.21 16.77 9.68
N LEU A 111 28.44 17.35 10.86
CA LEU A 111 27.53 17.26 12.00
C LEU A 111 26.39 18.28 11.77
N ASN A 112 25.27 17.80 11.25
CA ASN A 112 24.14 18.63 10.82
C ASN A 112 23.09 18.79 11.91
N MET A 113 22.15 19.72 11.75
CA MET A 113 21.07 20.02 12.71
C MET A 113 21.55 20.47 14.11
N VAL A 114 22.70 21.10 14.19
CA VAL A 114 23.26 21.60 15.46
C VAL A 114 22.37 22.67 16.11
N ASP A 115 21.60 23.40 15.32
CA ASP A 115 20.61 24.36 15.80
C ASP A 115 19.45 23.65 16.54
N ALA A 116 18.95 22.54 16.02
CA ALA A 116 17.94 21.72 16.67
C ALA A 116 18.48 21.10 17.97
N LEU A 117 19.72 20.61 17.94
CA LEU A 117 20.38 20.09 19.14
C LEU A 117 20.49 21.15 20.25
N LYS A 118 20.92 22.38 19.90
CA LYS A 118 21.00 23.50 20.87
C LYS A 118 19.65 23.89 21.43
N LYS A 119 18.57 23.85 20.62
CA LYS A 119 17.20 24.09 21.09
C LYS A 119 16.74 23.03 22.11
N SER A 120 17.17 21.78 21.99
CA SER A 120 16.87 20.72 22.97
C SER A 120 17.66 20.86 24.29
N GLY A 121 18.61 21.78 24.36
CA GLY A 121 19.50 22.00 25.51
C GLY A 121 20.65 21.01 25.60
N ASN A 122 20.79 20.13 24.62
CA ASN A 122 21.92 19.20 24.53
C ASN A 122 23.08 19.85 23.77
N THR A 123 24.30 19.40 24.07
CA THR A 123 25.48 19.88 23.36
C THR A 123 26.39 18.70 22.98
N VAL A 124 27.00 18.82 21.81
CA VAL A 124 28.03 17.91 21.32
C VAL A 124 29.34 18.68 21.17
N ASN A 125 30.39 18.18 21.75
CA ASN A 125 31.73 18.73 21.59
C ASN A 125 32.37 18.19 20.31
N SER A 126 32.24 18.90 19.19
CA SER A 126 32.75 18.52 17.87
C SER A 126 34.25 18.30 17.84
N LYS A 127 35.03 19.08 18.63
CA LYS A 127 36.48 18.92 18.73
C LYS A 127 36.88 17.60 19.39
N LYS A 128 36.26 17.27 20.54
CA LYS A 128 36.51 15.98 21.21
C LYS A 128 36.05 14.80 20.35
N LEU A 129 34.96 14.96 19.61
CA LEU A 129 34.49 13.94 18.68
C LEU A 129 35.53 13.70 17.58
N ALA A 130 36.06 14.78 16.99
CA ALA A 130 37.11 14.72 15.97
C ALA A 130 38.39 14.03 16.49
N GLU A 131 38.83 14.40 17.70
CA GLU A 131 40.01 13.77 18.35
C GLU A 131 39.84 12.28 18.56
N LYS A 132 38.68 11.87 19.10
CA LYS A 132 38.40 10.45 19.39
C LYS A 132 38.18 9.61 18.15
N LEU A 133 37.55 10.15 17.10
CA LEU A 133 37.34 9.46 15.82
C LEU A 133 38.59 9.52 14.91
N GLY A 134 39.48 10.48 15.11
CA GLY A 134 40.63 10.71 14.25
C GLY A 134 40.27 11.26 12.87
N CYS A 135 39.15 11.93 12.72
CA CYS A 135 38.69 12.55 11.47
C CYS A 135 38.19 13.98 11.67
N THR A 136 38.10 14.74 10.58
CA THR A 136 37.58 16.11 10.63
C THR A 136 36.07 16.11 10.86
N VAL A 137 35.60 16.85 11.86
CA VAL A 137 34.18 17.04 12.18
C VAL A 137 33.84 18.53 12.09
N ILE A 138 32.85 18.88 11.26
CA ILE A 138 32.42 20.25 11.02
C ILE A 138 30.95 20.37 11.38
N GLU A 139 30.63 21.36 12.24
CA GLU A 139 29.24 21.70 12.58
C GLU A 139 28.56 22.38 11.41
N THR A 140 27.38 21.87 11.03
CA THR A 140 26.63 22.39 9.90
C THR A 140 25.16 22.64 10.23
N VAL A 141 24.56 23.58 9.50
CA VAL A 141 23.11 23.77 9.41
C VAL A 141 22.80 23.92 7.93
N ALA A 142 22.61 22.80 7.26
CA ALA A 142 22.47 22.73 5.80
C ALA A 142 21.32 23.63 5.27
N LEU A 143 20.22 23.73 6.04
CA LEU A 143 19.08 24.60 5.71
C LEU A 143 19.45 26.08 5.59
N HIS A 144 20.45 26.54 6.35
CA HIS A 144 20.93 27.91 6.37
C HIS A 144 22.31 28.11 5.72
N ASN A 145 22.77 27.11 4.95
CA ASN A 145 24.09 27.10 4.27
C ASN A 145 25.29 27.35 5.21
N LYS A 146 25.15 27.08 6.53
CA LYS A 146 26.22 27.26 7.51
C LYS A 146 27.11 26.02 7.56
N GLY A 147 28.44 26.20 7.48
CA GLY A 147 29.42 25.10 7.54
C GLY A 147 29.55 24.30 6.24
N VAL A 148 28.80 24.63 5.20
CA VAL A 148 28.70 23.85 3.94
C VAL A 148 29.99 23.98 3.13
N LYS A 149 30.55 25.17 3.06
CA LYS A 149 31.82 25.44 2.34
C LYS A 149 32.99 24.75 3.02
N GLU A 150 33.06 24.88 4.34
CA GLU A 150 34.12 24.28 5.17
C GLU A 150 34.17 22.76 5.03
N VAL A 151 33.00 22.11 4.96
CA VAL A 151 32.92 20.65 4.71
C VAL A 151 33.48 20.27 3.35
N THR A 152 33.21 21.06 2.31
CA THR A 152 33.69 20.79 0.96
C THR A 152 35.21 20.96 0.88
N ASP A 153 35.72 22.02 1.46
CA ASP A 153 37.14 22.32 1.46
C ASP A 153 37.93 21.25 2.24
N ALA A 154 37.43 20.85 3.42
CA ALA A 154 38.02 19.77 4.23
C ALA A 154 37.97 18.40 3.52
N ALA A 155 36.88 18.08 2.83
CA ALA A 155 36.79 16.83 2.09
C ALA A 155 37.74 16.81 0.87
N ALA A 156 37.90 17.94 0.20
CA ALA A 156 38.84 18.10 -0.91
C ALA A 156 40.29 17.97 -0.42
N GLU A 157 40.61 18.54 0.74
CA GLU A 157 41.92 18.42 1.36
C GLU A 157 42.21 17.00 1.84
N ALA A 158 41.26 16.35 2.54
CA ALA A 158 41.37 14.95 2.98
C ALA A 158 41.59 14.01 1.80
N ALA A 159 40.91 14.23 0.67
CA ALA A 159 41.09 13.45 -0.55
C ALA A 159 42.50 13.60 -1.15
N LYS A 160 43.09 14.83 -1.12
CA LYS A 160 44.44 15.08 -1.61
C LYS A 160 45.49 14.49 -0.71
N ASN A 161 45.30 14.57 0.60
CA ASN A 161 46.29 14.11 1.59
C ASN A 161 46.18 12.61 1.85
N GLY A 162 45.14 11.91 1.37
CA GLY A 162 44.90 10.49 1.58
C GLY A 162 44.78 10.13 3.07
N THR A 163 44.23 11.03 3.88
CA THR A 163 44.15 10.89 5.35
C THR A 163 43.34 9.65 5.73
N LYS A 164 44.02 8.64 6.31
CA LYS A 164 43.35 7.43 6.81
C LYS A 164 42.81 7.69 8.22
N VAL A 165 41.56 7.30 8.45
CA VAL A 165 40.91 7.36 9.76
C VAL A 165 41.09 6.01 10.45
N PRO A 166 41.46 5.95 11.75
CA PRO A 166 41.55 4.72 12.49
C PRO A 166 40.18 4.01 12.54
N ALA A 167 40.18 2.70 12.24
CA ALA A 167 38.97 1.90 12.37
C ALA A 167 38.59 1.66 13.83
N ALA A 168 37.33 1.39 14.10
CA ALA A 168 36.85 0.99 15.42
C ALA A 168 37.62 -0.26 15.91
N CYS A 169 37.98 -0.27 17.18
CA CYS A 169 38.58 -1.42 17.82
C CYS A 169 37.54 -2.12 18.70
N PHE A 170 37.34 -3.41 18.46
CA PHE A 170 36.39 -4.26 19.17
C PHE A 170 37.01 -4.99 20.34
N ALA A 171 36.25 -5.83 21.02
CA ALA A 171 36.79 -6.68 22.11
C ALA A 171 37.90 -7.60 21.57
N LYS A 172 38.88 -7.98 22.44
CA LYS A 172 40.08 -8.74 22.03
C LYS A 172 39.77 -10.03 21.30
N ASP A 173 38.78 -10.77 21.71
CA ASP A 173 38.34 -12.03 21.10
C ASP A 173 37.81 -11.81 19.67
N VAL A 174 37.04 -10.74 19.45
CA VAL A 174 36.54 -10.38 18.13
C VAL A 174 37.66 -9.87 17.22
N GLU A 175 38.63 -9.09 17.75
CA GLU A 175 39.78 -8.63 16.97
C GLU A 175 40.71 -9.80 16.56
N VAL A 176 40.85 -10.83 17.40
CA VAL A 176 41.57 -12.06 17.04
C VAL A 176 40.87 -12.76 15.88
N ALA A 177 39.55 -12.94 15.94
CA ALA A 177 38.77 -13.56 14.87
C ALA A 177 38.87 -12.77 13.56
N ILE A 178 38.81 -11.43 13.61
CA ILE A 178 39.00 -10.56 12.43
C ILE A 178 40.41 -10.74 11.85
N SER A 179 41.43 -10.82 12.68
CA SER A 179 42.82 -11.01 12.19
C SER A 179 43.05 -12.38 11.56
N GLU A 180 42.48 -13.44 12.15
CA GLU A 180 42.52 -14.80 11.58
C GLU A 180 41.82 -14.86 10.21
N ILE A 181 40.62 -14.28 10.08
CA ILE A 181 39.93 -14.21 8.80
C ILE A 181 40.67 -13.32 7.79
N THR A 182 41.27 -12.22 8.23
CA THR A 182 42.08 -11.35 7.35
C THR A 182 43.23 -12.13 6.72
N ALA A 183 43.86 -13.07 7.45
CA ALA A 183 44.92 -13.94 6.92
C ALA A 183 44.41 -14.95 5.87
N LEU A 184 43.12 -15.29 5.86
CA LEU A 184 42.51 -16.19 4.88
C LEU A 184 42.07 -15.46 3.59
N LEU A 185 42.07 -14.12 3.57
CA LEU A 185 41.60 -13.35 2.42
C LEU A 185 42.56 -13.48 1.24
N PRO A 186 42.06 -13.66 0.01
CA PRO A 186 42.89 -13.72 -1.19
C PRO A 186 43.64 -12.40 -1.42
N GLY A 187 44.82 -12.46 -2.00
CA GLY A 187 45.64 -11.30 -2.30
C GLY A 187 45.05 -10.31 -3.30
N THR A 188 43.93 -10.66 -3.93
CA THR A 188 43.15 -9.79 -4.81
C THR A 188 42.40 -8.71 -4.03
N VAL A 189 42.18 -8.89 -2.73
CA VAL A 189 41.49 -7.88 -1.88
C VAL A 189 42.49 -6.76 -1.57
N LYS A 190 42.06 -5.51 -1.90
CA LYS A 190 42.86 -4.31 -1.65
C LYS A 190 43.17 -4.16 -0.16
N GLU A 191 44.36 -3.68 0.16
CA GLU A 191 44.84 -3.55 1.54
C GLU A 191 43.91 -2.69 2.42
N ASN A 192 43.39 -1.63 1.88
CA ASN A 192 42.45 -0.73 2.58
C ASN A 192 41.09 -1.35 2.87
N LEU A 193 40.67 -2.38 2.11
CA LEU A 193 39.40 -3.07 2.27
C LEU A 193 39.48 -4.36 3.07
N LYS A 194 40.71 -4.83 3.43
CA LYS A 194 40.91 -6.13 4.11
C LYS A 194 40.10 -6.24 5.40
N ARG A 195 40.16 -5.21 6.27
CA ARG A 195 39.43 -5.22 7.54
C ARG A 195 37.93 -5.29 7.33
N TRP A 196 37.39 -4.43 6.47
CA TRP A 196 35.97 -4.43 6.13
C TRP A 196 35.53 -5.77 5.55
N THR A 197 36.32 -6.33 4.62
CA THR A 197 36.04 -7.64 4.01
C THR A 197 36.08 -8.76 5.05
N ALA A 198 37.06 -8.77 5.97
CA ALA A 198 37.15 -9.76 7.04
C ALA A 198 35.94 -9.72 7.97
N ILE A 199 35.46 -8.50 8.35
CA ILE A 199 34.25 -8.35 9.16
C ILE A 199 33.02 -8.88 8.38
N LYS A 200 32.92 -8.63 7.07
CA LYS A 200 31.78 -9.12 6.26
C LYS A 200 31.82 -10.63 6.06
N VAL A 201 33.01 -11.24 5.96
CA VAL A 201 33.14 -12.69 5.94
C VAL A 201 32.77 -13.30 7.30
N LEU A 202 33.14 -12.64 8.40
CA LEU A 202 32.75 -13.03 9.75
C LEU A 202 31.22 -12.94 9.95
N GLU A 203 30.58 -11.89 9.42
CA GLU A 203 29.10 -11.71 9.40
C GLU A 203 28.38 -12.67 8.41
N LYS A 204 29.10 -13.57 7.74
CA LYS A 204 28.54 -14.53 6.75
C LYS A 204 27.88 -13.87 5.54
N ASP A 205 28.32 -12.66 5.11
CA ASP A 205 27.76 -11.96 3.93
C ASP A 205 28.05 -12.75 2.64
N GLU A 206 27.04 -13.50 2.15
CA GLU A 206 27.17 -14.37 0.97
C GLU A 206 27.61 -13.60 -0.28
N LYS A 207 27.17 -12.33 -0.46
CA LYS A 207 27.53 -11.52 -1.63
C LYS A 207 29.03 -11.17 -1.62
N VAL A 208 29.51 -10.75 -0.47
CA VAL A 208 30.96 -10.41 -0.32
C VAL A 208 31.81 -11.67 -0.49
N ILE A 209 31.41 -12.79 0.11
CA ILE A 209 32.11 -14.08 -0.01
C ILE A 209 32.16 -14.55 -1.47
N ALA A 210 31.06 -14.37 -2.23
CA ALA A 210 31.02 -14.69 -3.66
C ALA A 210 31.92 -13.75 -4.49
N ASP A 211 31.89 -12.44 -4.22
CA ASP A 211 32.67 -11.42 -4.92
C ASP A 211 34.18 -11.67 -4.82
N ILE A 212 34.66 -12.04 -3.62
CA ILE A 212 36.10 -12.26 -3.37
C ILE A 212 36.58 -13.64 -3.84
N LYS A 213 35.69 -14.53 -4.28
CA LYS A 213 36.00 -15.90 -4.74
C LYS A 213 36.86 -16.69 -3.73
N LEU A 214 36.44 -16.65 -2.46
CA LEU A 214 37.12 -17.37 -1.39
C LEU A 214 37.13 -18.88 -1.69
N SER A 215 38.27 -19.56 -1.45
CA SER A 215 38.36 -21.02 -1.66
C SER A 215 37.43 -21.78 -0.71
N ASP A 216 36.95 -22.95 -1.09
CA ASP A 216 36.04 -23.74 -0.24
C ASP A 216 36.71 -24.19 1.07
N VAL A 217 38.02 -24.38 1.07
CA VAL A 217 38.79 -24.66 2.28
C VAL A 217 38.82 -23.46 3.23
N ASP A 218 39.03 -22.26 2.68
CA ASP A 218 39.08 -21.03 3.50
C ASP A 218 37.71 -20.62 3.97
N LYS A 219 36.64 -20.89 3.17
CA LYS A 219 35.24 -20.74 3.62
C LYS A 219 34.94 -21.62 4.83
N ALA A 220 35.38 -22.89 4.79
CA ALA A 220 35.18 -23.82 5.90
C ALA A 220 35.91 -23.35 7.17
N LYS A 221 37.16 -22.86 7.04
CA LYS A 221 37.90 -22.29 8.16
C LYS A 221 37.28 -21.03 8.72
N ALA A 222 36.84 -20.11 7.84
CA ALA A 222 36.15 -18.89 8.25
C ALA A 222 34.85 -19.22 9.02
N LEU A 223 34.08 -20.22 8.57
CA LEU A 223 32.90 -20.69 9.26
C LEU A 223 33.20 -21.30 10.62
N GLU A 224 34.32 -22.06 10.74
CA GLU A 224 34.77 -22.60 12.02
C GLU A 224 35.12 -21.51 13.02
N ILE A 225 35.87 -20.47 12.60
CA ILE A 225 36.21 -19.30 13.42
C ILE A 225 34.94 -18.60 13.89
N THR A 226 34.00 -18.39 12.97
CA THR A 226 32.71 -17.74 13.29
C THR A 226 31.89 -18.53 14.30
N ASN A 227 31.74 -19.85 14.08
CA ASN A 227 30.96 -20.72 14.98
C ASN A 227 31.62 -20.81 16.37
N LYS A 228 32.93 -20.76 16.45
CA LYS A 228 33.67 -20.73 17.72
C LYS A 228 33.42 -19.44 18.49
N LEU A 229 33.34 -18.31 17.79
CA LEU A 229 33.03 -17.02 18.40
C LEU A 229 31.56 -16.96 18.85
N GLU A 230 30.61 -17.43 18.03
CA GLU A 230 29.19 -17.55 18.40
C GLU A 230 29.00 -18.42 19.66
N ALA A 231 29.65 -19.58 19.70
CA ALA A 231 29.60 -20.47 20.87
C ALA A 231 30.21 -19.85 22.12
N SER A 232 31.23 -19.01 21.99
CA SER A 232 31.88 -18.35 23.13
C SER A 232 31.04 -17.20 23.74
N LYS A 233 30.18 -16.55 22.92
CA LYS A 233 29.37 -15.40 23.30
C LYS A 233 27.88 -15.76 23.52
N ASP A 234 27.48 -17.00 23.18
CA ASP A 234 26.07 -17.48 23.23
C ASP A 234 25.12 -16.58 22.45
N ASP A 235 25.56 -16.02 21.31
CA ASP A 235 24.80 -15.11 20.48
C ASP A 235 25.18 -15.30 19.00
N ASP A 236 24.33 -14.83 18.07
CA ASP A 236 24.66 -14.87 16.65
C ASP A 236 25.69 -13.80 16.29
N ILE A 237 26.45 -14.04 15.22
CA ILE A 237 27.58 -13.19 14.83
C ILE A 237 27.17 -11.78 14.46
N GLU A 238 25.99 -11.59 13.82
CA GLU A 238 25.49 -10.25 13.46
C GLU A 238 25.19 -9.44 14.72
N SER A 239 24.57 -10.07 15.72
CA SER A 239 24.31 -9.46 17.04
C SER A 239 25.61 -9.14 17.76
N ILE A 240 26.59 -10.04 17.75
CA ILE A 240 27.90 -9.80 18.37
C ILE A 240 28.59 -8.58 17.78
N ILE A 241 28.74 -8.52 16.46
CA ILE A 241 29.38 -7.38 15.77
C ILE A 241 28.61 -6.09 15.98
N THR A 242 27.26 -6.16 15.93
CA THR A 242 26.40 -5.00 16.18
C THR A 242 26.59 -4.47 17.60
N ASN A 243 26.59 -5.33 18.60
CA ASN A 243 26.81 -4.96 20.00
C ASN A 243 28.21 -4.36 20.22
N GLU A 244 29.24 -4.91 19.60
CA GLU A 244 30.61 -4.37 19.66
C GLU A 244 30.69 -2.95 19.04
N ARG A 245 30.01 -2.70 17.92
CA ARG A 245 29.92 -1.35 17.34
C ARG A 245 29.22 -0.38 18.28
N TYR A 246 28.09 -0.78 18.86
CA TYR A 246 27.40 0.07 19.83
C TYR A 246 28.23 0.32 21.09
N ASN A 247 28.92 -0.68 21.61
CA ASN A 247 29.83 -0.52 22.76
C ASN A 247 30.94 0.50 22.45
N TYR A 248 31.55 0.39 21.26
CA TYR A 248 32.55 1.36 20.80
C TYR A 248 31.96 2.77 20.70
N ILE A 249 30.77 2.92 20.11
CA ILE A 249 30.09 4.22 19.96
C ILE A 249 29.76 4.81 21.32
N MET A 250 29.25 4.03 22.25
CA MET A 250 28.92 4.49 23.60
C MET A 250 30.17 4.97 24.35
N ASP A 251 31.30 4.27 24.22
CA ASP A 251 32.57 4.68 24.81
C ASP A 251 33.14 5.95 24.15
N LEU A 252 33.02 6.05 22.84
CA LEU A 252 33.41 7.25 22.10
C LEU A 252 32.62 8.49 22.54
N LEU A 253 31.31 8.33 22.77
CA LEU A 253 30.42 9.44 23.13
C LEU A 253 30.55 9.86 24.61
N LYS A 254 31.21 9.08 25.45
CA LYS A 254 31.48 9.45 26.86
C LYS A 254 32.27 10.77 26.93
N GLY A 255 31.63 11.80 27.49
CA GLY A 255 32.21 13.16 27.61
C GLY A 255 32.26 13.98 26.33
N VAL A 256 31.70 13.47 25.22
CA VAL A 256 31.47 14.19 23.95
C VAL A 256 30.07 14.79 23.95
N VAL A 257 29.07 14.03 24.37
CA VAL A 257 27.68 14.48 24.45
C VAL A 257 27.36 14.88 25.89
N THR A 258 26.88 16.12 26.07
CA THR A 258 26.34 16.58 27.34
C THR A 258 24.83 16.64 27.19
N LYS A 259 24.13 15.71 27.84
CA LYS A 259 22.67 15.69 27.91
C LYS A 259 22.23 16.64 29.02
N SER A 260 21.49 17.70 28.69
CA SER A 260 20.89 18.53 29.73
C SER A 260 19.78 17.68 30.36
N GLY A 261 19.86 17.49 31.69
CA GLY A 261 18.86 16.71 32.43
C GLY A 261 17.45 17.32 32.45
N LYS A 262 17.08 18.10 31.44
CA LYS A 262 15.78 18.73 31.27
C LYS A 262 14.71 17.73 30.85
N LYS A 263 13.54 17.90 31.42
CA LYS A 263 12.27 17.18 31.28
C LYS A 263 12.05 16.66 29.84
N MET A 264 11.43 15.48 29.77
CA MET A 264 10.92 14.85 28.54
C MET A 264 10.33 15.91 27.59
N THR A 265 10.70 15.85 26.34
CA THR A 265 10.12 16.74 25.30
C THR A 265 8.61 16.51 25.20
N THR A 266 7.88 17.47 24.64
CA THR A 266 6.44 17.28 24.37
C THR A 266 6.21 16.07 23.47
N SER A 267 7.09 15.85 22.49
CA SER A 267 7.07 14.67 21.62
C SER A 267 7.20 13.37 22.42
N ASP A 268 8.15 13.29 23.36
CA ASP A 268 8.35 12.08 24.18
C ASP A 268 7.12 11.78 25.06
N LYS A 269 6.44 12.81 25.56
CA LYS A 269 5.21 12.64 26.36
C LYS A 269 4.06 12.09 25.51
N ILE A 270 3.88 12.63 24.30
CA ILE A 270 2.86 12.17 23.36
C ILE A 270 3.19 10.73 22.94
N ASP A 271 4.45 10.46 22.60
CA ASP A 271 4.90 9.13 22.17
C ASP A 271 4.67 8.07 23.26
N ARG A 272 4.88 8.40 24.52
CA ARG A 272 4.59 7.48 25.65
C ARG A 272 3.14 6.99 25.66
N ILE A 273 2.20 7.81 25.17
CA ILE A 273 0.77 7.47 25.10
C ILE A 273 0.46 6.78 23.77
N VAL A 274 0.86 7.39 22.66
CA VAL A 274 0.53 6.95 21.30
C VAL A 274 1.25 5.66 20.92
N THR A 275 2.49 5.46 21.35
CA THR A 275 3.25 4.23 21.09
C THR A 275 3.06 3.17 22.18
N ASN A 276 2.17 3.41 23.14
CA ASN A 276 1.83 2.42 24.17
C ASN A 276 1.20 1.20 23.51
N ARG A 277 1.64 0.01 23.93
CA ARG A 277 1.22 -1.27 23.37
C ARG A 277 -0.29 -1.53 23.44
N ILE A 278 -0.95 -1.03 24.49
CA ILE A 278 -2.38 -1.25 24.71
C ILE A 278 -3.19 -0.05 24.22
N LEU A 279 -2.77 1.19 24.54
CA LEU A 279 -3.48 2.40 24.19
C LEU A 279 -3.28 2.83 22.72
N GLY A 280 -2.15 2.45 22.10
CA GLY A 280 -1.83 2.86 20.74
C GLY A 280 -2.85 2.38 19.71
N ILE A 281 -3.37 1.15 19.83
CA ILE A 281 -4.36 0.60 18.90
C ILE A 281 -5.72 1.30 19.01
N PRO A 282 -6.33 1.46 20.21
CA PRO A 282 -7.59 2.22 20.35
C PRO A 282 -7.48 3.68 19.89
N ILE A 283 -6.38 4.38 20.25
CA ILE A 283 -6.16 5.76 19.78
C ILE A 283 -6.11 5.82 18.27
N PHE A 284 -5.40 4.87 17.68
CA PHE A 284 -5.28 4.76 16.25
C PHE A 284 -6.65 4.54 15.59
N LEU A 285 -7.46 3.59 16.08
CA LEU A 285 -8.80 3.35 15.57
C LEU A 285 -9.69 4.61 15.68
N ALA A 286 -9.59 5.36 16.78
CA ALA A 286 -10.31 6.61 16.97
C ALA A 286 -9.88 7.71 15.97
N VAL A 287 -8.57 7.84 15.72
CA VAL A 287 -8.05 8.81 14.72
C VAL A 287 -8.50 8.44 13.31
N MET A 288 -8.44 7.17 12.94
CA MET A 288 -8.88 6.73 11.62
C MET A 288 -10.39 6.83 11.45
N TRP A 289 -11.16 6.47 12.47
CA TRP A 289 -12.60 6.69 12.48
C TRP A 289 -12.94 8.17 12.23
N PHE A 290 -12.25 9.09 12.92
CA PHE A 290 -12.44 10.52 12.71
C PHE A 290 -12.10 10.95 11.28
N VAL A 291 -10.99 10.46 10.71
CA VAL A 291 -10.59 10.76 9.32
C VAL A 291 -11.66 10.29 8.33
N TYR A 292 -12.15 9.07 8.50
CA TYR A 292 -13.17 8.52 7.60
C TYR A 292 -14.54 9.19 7.80
N TRP A 293 -14.90 9.49 9.03
CA TRP A 293 -16.15 10.21 9.30
C TRP A 293 -16.16 11.58 8.63
N VAL A 294 -15.08 12.32 8.67
CA VAL A 294 -14.97 13.61 7.97
C VAL A 294 -14.92 13.44 6.45
N ALA A 295 -14.18 12.44 5.95
CA ALA A 295 -13.97 12.28 4.51
C ALA A 295 -15.14 11.58 3.80
N VAL A 296 -15.85 10.66 4.48
CA VAL A 296 -16.86 9.81 3.83
C VAL A 296 -18.28 10.21 4.24
N SER A 297 -18.51 10.58 5.52
CA SER A 297 -19.87 10.77 6.05
C SER A 297 -20.25 12.25 6.25
N THR A 298 -19.34 13.21 6.05
CA THR A 298 -19.67 14.63 6.26
C THR A 298 -19.17 15.50 5.10
N VAL A 299 -18.02 16.16 5.27
CA VAL A 299 -17.51 17.15 4.30
C VAL A 299 -17.29 16.53 2.91
N GLY A 300 -16.80 15.29 2.88
CA GLY A 300 -16.51 14.60 1.62
C GLY A 300 -17.79 14.20 0.88
N SER A 301 -18.81 13.64 1.57
CA SER A 301 -20.11 13.31 0.96
C SER A 301 -20.81 14.55 0.44
N MET A 302 -20.98 15.60 1.26
CA MET A 302 -21.58 16.86 0.79
C MET A 302 -20.94 17.40 -0.50
N GLY A 303 -19.61 17.28 -0.63
CA GLY A 303 -18.91 17.69 -1.85
C GLY A 303 -19.17 16.75 -3.03
N THR A 304 -19.32 15.46 -2.76
CA THR A 304 -19.61 14.44 -3.78
C THR A 304 -21.05 14.57 -4.27
N ASP A 305 -22.02 14.71 -3.36
CA ASP A 305 -23.43 14.90 -3.66
C ASP A 305 -23.60 16.16 -4.52
N TRP A 306 -23.03 17.30 -4.10
CA TRP A 306 -23.03 18.51 -4.93
C TRP A 306 -22.40 18.29 -6.32
N ALA A 307 -21.30 17.54 -6.40
CA ALA A 307 -20.65 17.30 -7.67
C ALA A 307 -21.47 16.37 -8.59
N ASN A 308 -22.07 15.33 -8.04
CA ASN A 308 -22.90 14.39 -8.81
C ASN A 308 -24.21 15.04 -9.23
N ASP A 309 -24.98 15.60 -8.30
CA ASP A 309 -26.34 16.04 -8.56
C ASP A 309 -26.35 17.37 -9.29
N VAL A 310 -25.62 18.38 -8.76
CA VAL A 310 -25.68 19.74 -9.31
C VAL A 310 -24.72 19.91 -10.50
N LEU A 311 -23.42 19.56 -10.32
CA LEU A 311 -22.42 19.83 -11.35
C LEU A 311 -22.59 18.90 -12.57
N PHE A 312 -22.61 17.60 -12.31
CA PHE A 312 -22.70 16.60 -13.39
C PHE A 312 -24.16 16.35 -13.79
N GLY A 313 -25.08 16.14 -12.88
CA GLY A 313 -26.48 15.84 -13.15
C GLY A 313 -27.20 17.02 -13.82
N GLU A 314 -27.36 18.12 -13.10
CA GLU A 314 -28.17 19.26 -13.64
C GLU A 314 -27.42 20.05 -14.71
N TRP A 315 -26.18 20.52 -14.41
CA TRP A 315 -25.51 21.47 -15.30
C TRP A 315 -24.91 20.80 -16.54
N ILE A 316 -24.19 19.70 -16.38
CA ILE A 316 -23.47 19.08 -17.50
C ILE A 316 -24.38 18.12 -18.27
N GLN A 317 -24.99 17.14 -17.64
CA GLN A 317 -25.85 16.16 -18.30
C GLN A 317 -27.17 16.79 -18.74
N GLY A 318 -27.96 17.40 -17.83
CA GLY A 318 -29.21 18.03 -18.12
C GLY A 318 -29.10 19.19 -19.14
N GLY A 319 -28.04 20.02 -18.98
CA GLY A 319 -27.74 21.08 -19.94
C GLY A 319 -27.39 20.56 -21.33
N THR A 320 -26.61 19.48 -21.42
CA THR A 320 -26.23 18.85 -22.71
C THR A 320 -27.39 18.14 -23.34
N GLN A 321 -28.20 17.45 -22.56
CA GLN A 321 -29.43 16.80 -23.03
C GLN A 321 -30.37 17.82 -23.67
N THR A 322 -30.69 18.91 -22.96
CA THR A 322 -31.52 19.99 -23.46
C THR A 322 -30.99 20.62 -24.75
N LEU A 323 -29.65 20.79 -24.84
CA LEU A 323 -29.04 21.32 -26.05
C LEU A 323 -29.15 20.36 -27.24
N LEU A 324 -28.94 19.05 -27.05
CA LEU A 324 -29.03 18.04 -28.09
C LEU A 324 -30.48 17.81 -28.55
N GLU A 325 -31.43 17.82 -27.61
CA GLU A 325 -32.87 17.73 -27.91
C GLU A 325 -33.34 18.94 -28.75
N ASN A 326 -32.95 20.16 -28.35
CA ASN A 326 -33.29 21.39 -29.10
C ASN A 326 -32.61 21.41 -30.50
N ALA A 327 -31.47 20.74 -30.66
CA ALA A 327 -30.80 20.57 -31.95
C ALA A 327 -31.44 19.49 -32.83
N GLY A 328 -32.44 18.74 -32.34
CA GLY A 328 -33.09 17.64 -33.06
C GLY A 328 -32.16 16.44 -33.28
N ALA A 329 -31.23 16.18 -32.35
CA ALA A 329 -30.32 15.08 -32.43
C ALA A 329 -31.04 13.72 -32.30
N ASN A 330 -30.46 12.67 -32.86
CA ASN A 330 -31.02 11.32 -32.76
C ASN A 330 -31.02 10.88 -31.26
N PRO A 331 -32.12 10.27 -30.74
CA PRO A 331 -32.19 9.78 -29.36
C PRO A 331 -31.01 8.88 -28.96
N VAL A 332 -30.55 8.02 -29.85
CA VAL A 332 -29.35 7.15 -29.65
C VAL A 332 -28.08 7.97 -29.41
N LEU A 333 -27.94 9.10 -30.13
CA LEU A 333 -26.77 9.98 -29.94
C LEU A 333 -26.87 10.73 -28.61
N ILE A 334 -28.08 11.13 -28.22
CA ILE A 334 -28.33 11.80 -26.94
C ILE A 334 -27.93 10.83 -25.80
N ASP A 335 -28.45 9.62 -25.81
CA ASP A 335 -28.17 8.61 -24.79
C ASP A 335 -26.66 8.27 -24.71
N CYS A 336 -26.01 8.09 -25.87
CA CYS A 336 -24.56 7.85 -25.92
C CYS A 336 -23.74 8.99 -25.30
N VAL A 337 -24.12 10.25 -25.56
CA VAL A 337 -23.37 11.41 -25.05
C VAL A 337 -23.72 11.66 -23.59
N VAL A 338 -24.99 11.67 -23.23
CA VAL A 338 -25.45 12.04 -21.89
C VAL A 338 -25.16 10.91 -20.88
N ASN A 339 -25.65 9.71 -21.15
CA ASN A 339 -25.54 8.59 -20.21
C ASN A 339 -24.21 7.83 -20.38
N GLY A 340 -23.76 7.61 -21.62
CA GLY A 340 -22.52 6.89 -21.87
C GLY A 340 -21.27 7.71 -21.54
N ILE A 341 -21.14 8.90 -22.12
CA ILE A 341 -19.92 9.73 -21.99
C ILE A 341 -19.95 10.56 -20.72
N LEU A 342 -20.98 11.40 -20.56
CA LEU A 342 -21.05 12.35 -19.44
C LEU A 342 -21.40 11.64 -18.14
N GLY A 343 -22.31 10.66 -18.16
CA GLY A 343 -22.62 9.81 -17.01
C GLY A 343 -21.39 9.05 -16.51
N GLY A 344 -20.67 8.38 -17.42
CA GLY A 344 -19.44 7.69 -17.05
C GLY A 344 -18.33 8.62 -16.53
N LEU A 345 -18.25 9.86 -17.04
CA LEU A 345 -17.31 10.87 -16.54
C LEU A 345 -17.74 11.40 -15.17
N GLY A 346 -19.04 11.65 -14.99
CA GLY A 346 -19.65 12.10 -13.75
C GLY A 346 -19.44 11.11 -12.62
N ALA A 347 -19.75 9.84 -12.86
CA ALA A 347 -19.55 8.75 -11.88
C ALA A 347 -18.12 8.65 -11.35
N VAL A 348 -17.12 9.05 -12.15
CA VAL A 348 -15.71 9.01 -11.74
C VAL A 348 -15.27 10.33 -11.10
N LEU A 349 -15.60 11.46 -11.69
CA LEU A 349 -15.18 12.78 -11.21
C LEU A 349 -16.00 13.28 -10.03
N GLY A 350 -17.22 12.79 -9.86
CA GLY A 350 -18.07 13.06 -8.71
C GLY A 350 -17.40 12.68 -7.38
N PHE A 351 -16.58 11.64 -7.35
CA PHE A 351 -15.83 11.24 -6.15
C PHE A 351 -14.57 12.07 -5.86
N VAL A 352 -14.19 13.01 -6.74
CA VAL A 352 -13.00 13.85 -6.55
C VAL A 352 -13.04 14.67 -5.25
N PRO A 353 -14.16 15.31 -4.83
CA PRO A 353 -14.22 16.05 -3.58
C PRO A 353 -13.94 15.18 -2.35
N GLN A 354 -14.56 14.01 -2.26
CA GLN A 354 -14.35 13.06 -1.17
C GLN A 354 -12.90 12.60 -1.10
N MET A 355 -12.30 12.27 -2.26
CA MET A 355 -10.90 11.89 -2.35
C MET A 355 -9.95 13.03 -1.96
N ALA A 356 -10.30 14.28 -2.30
CA ALA A 356 -9.50 15.45 -1.92
C ALA A 356 -9.44 15.63 -0.40
N VAL A 357 -10.58 15.50 0.29
CA VAL A 357 -10.66 15.57 1.76
C VAL A 357 -9.87 14.43 2.39
N LEU A 358 -10.03 13.19 1.90
CA LEU A 358 -9.30 12.03 2.40
C LEU A 358 -7.78 12.21 2.24
N PHE A 359 -7.30 12.61 1.06
CA PHE A 359 -5.87 12.82 0.82
C PHE A 359 -5.30 13.97 1.65
N LEU A 360 -6.09 15.01 1.89
CA LEU A 360 -5.70 16.13 2.74
C LEU A 360 -5.46 15.66 4.18
N LEU A 361 -6.41 14.94 4.76
CA LEU A 361 -6.31 14.44 6.14
C LEU A 361 -5.19 13.42 6.30
N LEU A 362 -5.04 12.50 5.37
CA LEU A 362 -3.92 11.54 5.36
C LEU A 362 -2.57 12.24 5.21
N SER A 363 -2.46 13.27 4.38
CA SER A 363 -1.22 14.04 4.23
C SER A 363 -0.86 14.82 5.49
N ILE A 364 -1.86 15.31 6.22
CA ILE A 364 -1.65 15.93 7.55
C ILE A 364 -1.09 14.90 8.54
N LEU A 365 -1.69 13.71 8.64
CA LEU A 365 -1.23 12.66 9.55
C LEU A 365 0.19 12.18 9.22
N GLU A 366 0.51 12.11 7.92
CA GLU A 366 1.83 11.73 7.44
C GLU A 366 2.87 12.81 7.79
N ASP A 367 2.58 14.08 7.51
CA ASP A 367 3.50 15.21 7.75
C ASP A 367 3.75 15.42 9.25
N VAL A 368 2.72 15.26 10.11
CA VAL A 368 2.88 15.27 11.58
C VAL A 368 3.77 14.12 12.07
N GLY A 369 3.95 13.05 11.27
CA GLY A 369 4.72 11.86 11.62
C GLY A 369 3.95 10.82 12.43
N TYR A 370 2.61 10.90 12.47
CA TYR A 370 1.77 9.95 13.20
C TYR A 370 1.81 8.53 12.59
N MET A 371 1.84 8.43 11.25
CA MET A 371 1.84 7.15 10.54
C MET A 371 3.04 6.26 10.88
N VAL A 372 4.22 6.87 11.10
CA VAL A 372 5.46 6.17 11.49
C VAL A 372 5.30 5.50 12.85
N ARG A 373 4.61 6.14 13.79
CA ARG A 373 4.40 5.63 15.16
C ARG A 373 3.48 4.43 15.18
N ILE A 374 2.45 4.47 14.37
CA ILE A 374 1.54 3.33 14.22
C ILE A 374 2.24 2.14 13.58
N ALA A 375 3.04 2.37 12.53
CA ALA A 375 3.86 1.33 11.94
C ALA A 375 4.80 0.68 12.98
N PHE A 376 5.38 1.48 13.88
CA PHE A 376 6.20 0.98 14.98
C PHE A 376 5.42 0.10 15.97
N VAL A 377 4.22 0.50 16.38
CA VAL A 377 3.36 -0.29 17.27
C VAL A 377 2.97 -1.62 16.64
N MET A 378 2.65 -1.60 15.35
CA MET A 378 2.16 -2.76 14.61
C MET A 378 3.26 -3.70 14.11
N ASP A 379 4.51 -3.24 14.05
CA ASP A 379 5.64 -4.02 13.54
C ASP A 379 5.79 -5.37 14.24
N ARG A 380 5.71 -5.38 15.58
CA ARG A 380 5.83 -6.61 16.35
C ARG A 380 4.74 -7.64 16.03
N LEU A 381 3.54 -7.18 15.70
CA LEU A 381 2.42 -8.06 15.34
C LEU A 381 2.63 -8.62 13.94
N PHE A 382 2.94 -7.76 12.97
CA PHE A 382 3.07 -8.13 11.56
C PHE A 382 4.28 -9.03 11.29
N ARG A 383 5.39 -8.83 11.99
CA ARG A 383 6.56 -9.71 11.90
C ARG A 383 6.27 -11.16 12.24
N LYS A 384 5.37 -11.43 13.18
CA LYS A 384 4.96 -12.81 13.50
C LYS A 384 4.34 -13.53 12.29
N PHE A 385 3.74 -12.76 11.37
CA PHE A 385 3.11 -13.26 10.16
C PHE A 385 4.00 -13.13 8.91
N GLY A 386 5.27 -12.69 9.09
CA GLY A 386 6.24 -12.57 8.00
C GLY A 386 6.12 -11.30 7.17
N LEU A 387 5.33 -10.32 7.60
CA LEU A 387 5.24 -9.00 6.99
C LEU A 387 6.04 -7.97 7.80
N SER A 388 6.58 -6.95 7.13
CA SER A 388 7.20 -5.83 7.84
C SER A 388 6.13 -4.94 8.48
N GLY A 389 6.44 -4.25 9.57
CA GLY A 389 5.52 -3.28 10.19
C GLY A 389 5.11 -2.15 9.25
N LYS A 390 5.95 -1.83 8.26
CA LYS A 390 5.63 -0.85 7.21
C LYS A 390 4.47 -1.29 6.31
N SER A 391 4.23 -2.60 6.17
CA SER A 391 3.11 -3.14 5.40
C SER A 391 1.74 -2.79 6.00
N PHE A 392 1.71 -2.46 7.29
CA PHE A 392 0.47 -2.05 7.95
C PHE A 392 -0.08 -0.73 7.42
N ILE A 393 0.79 0.23 7.07
CA ILE A 393 0.38 1.55 6.55
C ILE A 393 -0.44 1.43 5.25
N PRO A 394 0.03 0.73 4.20
CA PRO A 394 -0.77 0.45 3.00
C PRO A 394 -2.10 -0.25 3.30
N LEU A 395 -2.08 -1.29 4.12
CA LEU A 395 -3.28 -2.05 4.48
C LEU A 395 -4.34 -1.17 5.13
N LEU A 396 -3.90 -0.30 6.02
CA LEU A 396 -4.77 0.63 6.68
C LEU A 396 -5.36 1.68 5.75
N ILE A 397 -4.53 2.36 4.97
CA ILE A 397 -4.97 3.39 4.04
C ILE A 397 -5.97 2.79 3.03
N SER A 398 -5.81 1.51 2.70
CA SER A 398 -6.72 0.79 1.81
C SER A 398 -8.13 0.61 2.37
N SER A 399 -8.33 0.69 3.70
CA SER A 399 -9.69 0.67 4.27
C SER A 399 -10.52 1.89 3.86
N GLY A 400 -9.88 3.01 3.49
CA GLY A 400 -10.56 4.13 2.85
C GLY A 400 -10.62 3.98 1.33
N CYS A 401 -9.45 3.80 0.70
CA CYS A 401 -9.34 3.62 -0.74
C CYS A 401 -8.09 2.79 -1.10
N GLY A 402 -8.25 1.82 -1.99
CA GLY A 402 -7.17 0.95 -2.45
C GLY A 402 -6.04 1.68 -3.19
N ILE A 403 -6.35 2.76 -3.91
CA ILE A 403 -5.36 3.53 -4.70
C ILE A 403 -4.25 4.11 -3.82
N PRO A 404 -4.54 4.97 -2.81
CA PRO A 404 -3.51 5.50 -1.93
C PRO A 404 -2.87 4.41 -1.08
N GLY A 405 -3.60 3.35 -0.74
CA GLY A 405 -3.05 2.19 -0.04
C GLY A 405 -1.95 1.52 -0.84
N ILE A 406 -2.17 1.24 -2.12
CA ILE A 406 -1.15 0.66 -3.02
C ILE A 406 0.03 1.63 -3.18
N MET A 407 -0.22 2.94 -3.35
CA MET A 407 0.84 3.94 -3.47
C MET A 407 1.69 4.05 -2.20
N ALA A 408 1.10 3.89 -1.01
CA ALA A 408 1.82 3.91 0.25
C ALA A 408 2.81 2.74 0.40
N SER A 409 2.67 1.68 -0.39
CA SER A 409 3.62 0.56 -0.41
C SER A 409 5.05 0.96 -0.83
N ARG A 410 5.23 2.14 -1.41
CA ARG A 410 6.56 2.73 -1.72
C ARG A 410 7.44 2.92 -0.49
N THR A 411 6.83 3.02 0.68
CA THR A 411 7.55 3.13 1.96
C THR A 411 8.18 1.81 2.42
N ILE A 412 7.84 0.69 1.76
CA ILE A 412 8.35 -0.64 2.07
C ILE A 412 9.63 -0.88 1.26
N GLU A 413 10.75 -1.02 1.96
CA GLU A 413 12.09 -1.16 1.36
C GLU A 413 12.30 -2.54 0.73
N ASN A 414 11.83 -3.60 1.41
CA ASN A 414 11.96 -4.97 0.89
C ASN A 414 10.98 -5.20 -0.27
N GLU A 415 11.51 -5.49 -1.44
CA GLU A 415 10.73 -5.66 -2.66
C GLU A 415 9.72 -6.83 -2.58
N ASN A 416 10.08 -7.92 -1.91
CA ASN A 416 9.18 -9.07 -1.73
C ASN A 416 8.01 -8.72 -0.80
N ASP A 417 8.27 -8.03 0.32
CA ASP A 417 7.23 -7.57 1.24
C ASP A 417 6.34 -6.51 0.56
N ARG A 418 6.94 -5.62 -0.26
CA ARG A 418 6.19 -4.63 -1.04
C ARG A 418 5.25 -5.30 -2.03
N ARG A 419 5.72 -6.29 -2.81
CA ARG A 419 4.90 -7.05 -3.76
C ARG A 419 3.75 -7.77 -3.05
N MET A 420 4.02 -8.48 -1.93
CA MET A 420 2.98 -9.14 -1.16
C MET A 420 1.93 -8.15 -0.65
N THR A 421 2.38 -7.01 -0.12
CA THR A 421 1.48 -5.96 0.38
C THR A 421 0.61 -5.40 -0.74
N ILE A 422 1.18 -5.08 -1.91
CA ILE A 422 0.41 -4.60 -3.08
C ILE A 422 -0.67 -5.60 -3.49
N MET A 423 -0.36 -6.90 -3.50
CA MET A 423 -1.30 -7.96 -3.92
C MET A 423 -2.43 -8.20 -2.93
N THR A 424 -2.26 -7.88 -1.65
CA THR A 424 -3.23 -8.25 -0.62
C THR A 424 -3.95 -7.05 0.01
N THR A 425 -3.40 -5.85 -0.15
CA THR A 425 -3.90 -4.64 0.53
C THR A 425 -5.34 -4.28 0.14
N THR A 426 -5.79 -4.65 -1.06
CA THR A 426 -7.13 -4.36 -1.59
C THR A 426 -8.22 -5.31 -1.09
N TRP A 427 -7.88 -6.33 -0.32
CA TRP A 427 -8.85 -7.23 0.32
C TRP A 427 -9.50 -6.63 1.57
N ILE A 428 -8.90 -5.59 2.13
CA ILE A 428 -9.56 -4.82 3.18
C ILE A 428 -10.69 -4.00 2.54
N PRO A 429 -11.91 -4.03 3.11
CA PRO A 429 -13.03 -3.26 2.58
C PRO A 429 -12.68 -1.77 2.47
N CYS A 430 -12.86 -1.19 1.31
CA CYS A 430 -12.75 0.27 1.09
C CYS A 430 -14.15 0.90 1.08
N GLY A 431 -14.23 2.22 1.06
CA GLY A 431 -15.49 2.95 1.03
C GLY A 431 -16.46 2.47 -0.05
N ALA A 432 -15.95 2.22 -1.27
CA ALA A 432 -16.74 1.72 -2.40
C ALA A 432 -17.29 0.28 -2.22
N LYS A 433 -16.79 -0.49 -1.25
CA LYS A 433 -17.32 -1.81 -0.91
C LYS A 433 -18.40 -1.76 0.18
N LEU A 434 -18.53 -0.66 0.90
CA LEU A 434 -19.51 -0.53 1.98
C LEU A 434 -20.95 -0.65 1.50
N PRO A 435 -21.37 -0.03 0.37
CA PRO A 435 -22.73 -0.20 -0.15
C PRO A 435 -23.05 -1.67 -0.46
N VAL A 436 -22.11 -2.41 -1.03
CA VAL A 436 -22.30 -3.85 -1.31
C VAL A 436 -22.50 -4.63 -0.01
N ILE A 437 -21.72 -4.30 1.03
CA ILE A 437 -21.84 -4.92 2.35
C ILE A 437 -23.20 -4.56 2.97
N ALA A 438 -23.62 -3.30 2.89
CA ALA A 438 -24.91 -2.82 3.42
C ALA A 438 -26.08 -3.51 2.72
N MET A 439 -26.09 -3.55 1.39
CA MET A 439 -27.14 -4.20 0.60
C MET A 439 -27.26 -5.69 0.93
N ILE A 440 -26.16 -6.44 0.96
CA ILE A 440 -26.21 -7.85 1.29
C ILE A 440 -26.58 -8.07 2.76
N ALA A 441 -26.17 -7.20 3.67
CA ALA A 441 -26.61 -7.26 5.06
C ALA A 441 -28.11 -6.99 5.19
N ALA A 442 -28.68 -6.03 4.43
CA ALA A 442 -30.14 -5.82 4.36
C ALA A 442 -30.87 -7.06 3.84
N ILE A 443 -30.38 -7.69 2.76
CA ILE A 443 -30.95 -8.95 2.24
C ILE A 443 -30.88 -10.06 3.28
N LEU A 444 -29.80 -10.19 4.03
CA LEU A 444 -29.68 -11.19 5.10
C LEU A 444 -30.62 -10.89 6.26
N ALA A 445 -30.81 -9.62 6.61
CA ALA A 445 -31.73 -9.20 7.66
C ALA A 445 -33.18 -9.51 7.28
N THR A 446 -33.61 -9.05 6.10
CA THR A 446 -35.02 -9.17 5.66
C THR A 446 -35.44 -10.60 5.35
N LYS A 447 -34.65 -11.31 4.52
CA LYS A 447 -35.06 -12.63 3.99
C LYS A 447 -34.70 -13.80 4.90
N PHE A 448 -33.57 -13.74 5.61
CA PHE A 448 -33.00 -14.94 6.23
C PHE A 448 -32.92 -14.90 7.75
N THR A 449 -32.69 -13.73 8.37
CA THR A 449 -32.51 -13.66 9.84
C THR A 449 -33.72 -13.04 10.56
N GLY A 450 -34.59 -12.33 9.84
CA GLY A 450 -35.75 -11.65 10.41
C GLY A 450 -35.39 -10.62 11.49
N GLY A 451 -34.22 -10.01 11.39
CA GLY A 451 -33.72 -9.11 12.39
C GLY A 451 -32.39 -8.43 11.99
N ASN A 452 -31.63 -7.98 12.97
CA ASN A 452 -30.44 -7.18 12.79
C ASN A 452 -29.27 -7.95 12.16
N ALA A 453 -28.71 -7.50 11.04
CA ALA A 453 -27.53 -8.00 10.38
C ALA A 453 -26.32 -7.03 10.44
N SER A 454 -26.31 -6.08 11.36
CA SER A 454 -25.18 -5.11 11.53
C SER A 454 -23.82 -5.75 11.82
N TRP A 455 -23.79 -7.03 12.21
CA TRP A 455 -22.56 -7.80 12.40
C TRP A 455 -21.81 -8.12 11.09
N VAL A 456 -22.46 -8.02 9.94
CA VAL A 456 -21.88 -8.37 8.61
C VAL A 456 -20.73 -7.43 8.26
N GLY A 457 -20.88 -6.13 8.48
CA GLY A 457 -19.83 -5.15 8.21
C GLY A 457 -18.53 -5.44 8.98
N PRO A 458 -18.55 -5.48 10.32
CA PRO A 458 -17.37 -5.85 11.10
C PRO A 458 -16.78 -7.22 10.72
N LEU A 459 -17.61 -8.20 10.40
CA LEU A 459 -17.16 -9.53 9.98
C LEU A 459 -16.37 -9.45 8.67
N MET A 460 -16.81 -8.66 7.69
CA MET A 460 -16.09 -8.49 6.41
C MET A 460 -14.71 -7.87 6.61
N TYR A 461 -14.54 -6.92 7.51
CA TYR A 461 -13.22 -6.38 7.87
C TYR A 461 -12.33 -7.46 8.50
N LEU A 462 -12.87 -8.27 9.41
CA LEU A 462 -12.11 -9.39 10.02
C LEU A 462 -11.69 -10.43 8.99
N ILE A 463 -12.58 -10.79 8.04
CA ILE A 463 -12.27 -11.72 6.95
C ILE A 463 -11.20 -11.12 6.02
N GLY A 464 -11.29 -9.85 5.67
CA GLY A 464 -10.28 -9.17 4.87
C GLY A 464 -8.89 -9.23 5.52
N ILE A 465 -8.80 -8.86 6.80
CA ILE A 465 -7.55 -8.91 7.57
C ILE A 465 -7.02 -10.35 7.67
N ALA A 466 -7.89 -11.31 7.99
CA ALA A 466 -7.50 -12.72 8.07
C ALA A 466 -6.98 -13.25 6.74
N SER A 467 -7.63 -12.90 5.63
CA SER A 467 -7.21 -13.29 4.28
C SER A 467 -5.83 -12.74 3.92
N VAL A 468 -5.55 -11.47 4.27
CA VAL A 468 -4.22 -10.84 4.11
C VAL A 468 -3.16 -11.62 4.88
N LEU A 469 -3.41 -11.92 6.16
CA LEU A 469 -2.44 -12.62 7.00
C LEU A 469 -2.19 -14.06 6.52
N ILE A 470 -3.24 -14.78 6.15
CA ILE A 470 -3.16 -16.14 5.63
C ILE A 470 -2.36 -16.16 4.32
N ALA A 471 -2.67 -15.28 3.38
CA ALA A 471 -1.95 -15.17 2.13
C ALA A 471 -0.47 -14.81 2.34
N ALA A 472 -0.17 -13.90 3.26
CA ALA A 472 1.20 -13.55 3.61
C ALA A 472 1.99 -14.76 4.14
N ILE A 473 1.41 -15.53 5.07
CA ILE A 473 2.03 -16.75 5.60
C ILE A 473 2.27 -17.78 4.48
N MET A 474 1.32 -17.97 3.59
CA MET A 474 1.43 -18.94 2.49
C MET A 474 2.48 -18.49 1.46
N LEU A 475 2.47 -17.22 1.05
CA LEU A 475 3.41 -16.66 0.07
C LEU A 475 4.85 -16.69 0.59
N LYS A 476 5.10 -16.35 1.86
CA LYS A 476 6.43 -16.42 2.48
C LYS A 476 7.06 -17.82 2.44
N LYS A 477 6.26 -18.86 2.34
CA LYS A 477 6.74 -20.25 2.21
C LYS A 477 7.02 -20.66 0.77
N THR A 478 6.93 -19.72 -0.17
CA THR A 478 7.21 -19.96 -1.59
C THR A 478 8.55 -19.36 -2.00
N LYS A 479 9.20 -19.96 -3.00
CA LYS A 479 10.52 -19.55 -3.49
C LYS A 479 10.63 -18.05 -3.87
N PRO A 480 9.62 -17.41 -4.50
CA PRO A 480 9.74 -16.00 -4.90
C PRO A 480 9.68 -15.00 -3.73
N PHE A 481 9.06 -15.37 -2.60
CA PHE A 481 8.78 -14.46 -1.49
C PHE A 481 9.50 -14.80 -0.20
N HIS A 482 10.37 -15.83 -0.22
CA HIS A 482 11.16 -16.17 0.96
C HIS A 482 12.16 -15.05 1.27
N GLY A 483 12.62 -14.98 2.50
CA GLY A 483 13.61 -14.05 3.00
C GLY A 483 13.22 -13.52 4.38
N PRO A 484 14.20 -13.05 5.18
CA PRO A 484 13.93 -12.44 6.45
C PRO A 484 13.07 -11.20 6.27
N ALA A 485 12.15 -10.95 7.21
CA ALA A 485 11.44 -9.69 7.24
C ALA A 485 12.47 -8.57 7.52
N ALA A 486 12.44 -7.51 6.71
CA ALA A 486 13.35 -6.39 6.91
C ALA A 486 13.22 -5.86 8.34
N PRO A 487 14.34 -5.65 9.05
CA PRO A 487 14.30 -5.11 10.41
C PRO A 487 13.68 -3.72 10.37
N PHE A 488 12.69 -3.48 11.23
CA PHE A 488 12.05 -2.18 11.35
C PHE A 488 12.99 -1.23 12.11
N ILE A 489 13.92 -0.64 11.39
CA ILE A 489 14.82 0.38 11.92
C ILE A 489 14.30 1.73 11.43
N MET A 490 13.37 2.32 12.16
CA MET A 490 12.82 3.64 11.81
C MET A 490 12.97 4.58 12.99
N GLU A 491 13.55 5.75 12.74
CA GLU A 491 13.57 6.85 13.72
C GLU A 491 12.17 7.42 13.82
N LEU A 492 11.69 7.63 15.04
CA LEU A 492 10.49 8.40 15.27
C LEU A 492 10.84 9.89 15.13
N PRO A 493 10.48 10.55 14.02
CA PRO A 493 10.76 11.98 13.86
C PRO A 493 10.04 12.77 14.95
N GLN A 494 10.60 13.91 15.38
CA GLN A 494 9.89 14.76 16.32
C GLN A 494 8.59 15.27 15.68
N TYR A 495 7.53 15.39 16.48
CA TYR A 495 6.29 16.02 16.01
C TYR A 495 6.56 17.47 15.62
N HIS A 496 6.09 17.84 14.46
CA HIS A 496 6.12 19.22 13.98
C HIS A 496 4.73 19.62 13.48
N ILE A 497 4.48 20.90 13.48
CA ILE A 497 3.24 21.45 12.94
C ILE A 497 3.30 21.29 11.43
N PRO A 498 2.26 20.72 10.79
CA PRO A 498 2.22 20.50 9.36
C PRO A 498 2.42 21.82 8.59
N GLN A 499 3.27 21.79 7.58
CA GLN A 499 3.43 22.93 6.69
C GLN A 499 2.32 22.92 5.65
N LEU A 500 1.40 23.88 5.72
CA LEU A 500 0.24 23.99 4.84
C LEU A 500 0.60 23.85 3.35
N LYS A 501 1.70 24.50 2.93
CA LYS A 501 2.18 24.42 1.54
C LYS A 501 2.57 22.99 1.14
N THR A 502 3.26 22.28 1.99
CA THR A 502 3.71 20.89 1.75
C THR A 502 2.51 19.95 1.70
N VAL A 503 1.60 20.07 2.67
CA VAL A 503 0.37 19.27 2.73
C VAL A 503 -0.48 19.48 1.48
N LEU A 504 -0.74 20.73 1.09
CA LEU A 504 -1.52 21.04 -0.11
C LEU A 504 -0.84 20.55 -1.40
N LEU A 505 0.49 20.64 -1.50
CA LEU A 505 1.23 20.13 -2.66
C LEU A 505 1.11 18.61 -2.77
N HIS A 506 1.34 17.87 -1.68
CA HIS A 506 1.21 16.41 -1.67
C HIS A 506 -0.22 15.96 -1.95
N THR A 507 -1.22 16.67 -1.39
CA THR A 507 -2.64 16.41 -1.67
C THR A 507 -2.93 16.61 -3.16
N TRP A 508 -2.47 17.73 -3.74
CA TRP A 508 -2.66 18.02 -5.16
C TRP A 508 -1.98 17.01 -6.08
N GLU A 509 -0.76 16.61 -5.80
CA GLU A 509 -0.03 15.60 -6.60
C GLU A 509 -0.77 14.25 -6.60
N ARG A 510 -1.29 13.82 -5.45
CA ARG A 510 -2.08 12.59 -5.33
C ARG A 510 -3.41 12.70 -6.07
N LEU A 511 -4.12 13.82 -5.86
CA LEU A 511 -5.40 14.09 -6.50
C LEU A 511 -5.26 14.20 -8.03
N TRP A 512 -4.26 14.92 -8.52
CA TRP A 512 -3.99 15.03 -9.96
C TRP A 512 -3.63 13.69 -10.59
N SER A 513 -2.85 12.88 -9.89
CA SER A 513 -2.54 11.51 -10.33
C SER A 513 -3.80 10.63 -10.41
N PHE A 514 -4.74 10.81 -9.48
CA PHE A 514 -6.05 10.14 -9.52
C PHE A 514 -6.88 10.62 -10.71
N ILE A 515 -7.10 11.92 -10.87
CA ILE A 515 -7.89 12.52 -11.96
C ILE A 515 -7.35 12.11 -13.33
N LYS A 516 -6.03 12.13 -13.53
CA LYS A 516 -5.41 11.72 -14.79
C LYS A 516 -5.67 10.24 -15.11
N LYS A 517 -5.60 9.36 -14.12
CA LYS A 517 -5.88 7.93 -14.30
C LYS A 517 -7.37 7.66 -14.49
N ALA A 518 -8.19 8.33 -13.71
CA ALA A 518 -9.64 8.24 -13.77
C ALA A 518 -10.17 8.71 -15.13
N GLY A 519 -9.75 9.88 -15.60
CA GLY A 519 -10.17 10.45 -16.88
C GLY A 519 -9.68 9.69 -18.13
N THR A 520 -8.90 8.63 -17.99
CA THR A 520 -8.46 7.80 -19.12
C THR A 520 -9.02 6.38 -19.07
N ILE A 521 -8.55 5.59 -18.11
CA ILE A 521 -8.86 4.15 -18.06
C ILE A 521 -10.26 3.90 -17.54
N LEU A 522 -10.67 4.61 -16.48
CA LEU A 522 -12.01 4.44 -15.91
C LEU A 522 -13.09 4.92 -16.86
N PHE A 523 -12.90 6.09 -17.44
CA PHE A 523 -13.82 6.63 -18.46
C PHE A 523 -14.07 5.63 -19.59
N LEU A 524 -12.99 5.06 -20.17
CA LEU A 524 -13.14 4.05 -21.21
C LEU A 524 -13.89 2.80 -20.73
N ALA A 525 -13.62 2.39 -19.48
CA ALA A 525 -14.30 1.25 -18.89
C ALA A 525 -15.80 1.50 -18.69
N CYS A 526 -16.17 2.69 -18.15
CA CYS A 526 -17.57 3.07 -17.98
C CYS A 526 -18.30 3.15 -19.32
N LEU A 527 -17.67 3.71 -20.35
CA LEU A 527 -18.24 3.76 -21.70
C LEU A 527 -18.49 2.35 -22.27
N VAL A 528 -17.53 1.43 -22.09
CA VAL A 528 -17.69 0.03 -22.51
C VAL A 528 -18.80 -0.66 -21.70
N MET A 529 -18.87 -0.45 -20.40
CA MET A 529 -19.91 -1.02 -19.55
C MET A 529 -21.28 -0.51 -19.93
N TRP A 530 -21.44 0.82 -20.12
CA TRP A 530 -22.67 1.41 -20.62
C TRP A 530 -23.08 0.77 -21.95
N PHE A 531 -22.17 0.67 -22.93
CA PHE A 531 -22.46 0.04 -24.21
C PHE A 531 -22.92 -1.42 -24.06
N LEU A 532 -22.28 -2.18 -23.19
CA LEU A 532 -22.64 -3.59 -22.94
C LEU A 532 -24.00 -3.74 -22.25
N SER A 533 -24.38 -2.78 -21.39
CA SER A 533 -25.64 -2.82 -20.67
C SER A 533 -26.81 -2.26 -21.47
N SER A 534 -26.58 -1.24 -22.32
CA SER A 534 -27.65 -0.55 -23.06
C SER A 534 -27.93 -1.15 -24.45
N TYR A 535 -26.99 -1.92 -25.01
CA TYR A 535 -27.14 -2.50 -26.36
C TYR A 535 -27.23 -4.01 -26.33
N GLY A 536 -28.11 -4.53 -27.21
CA GLY A 536 -28.30 -5.98 -27.36
C GLY A 536 -29.23 -6.34 -28.50
N TRP A 537 -29.84 -7.48 -28.40
CA TRP A 537 -30.76 -8.03 -29.40
C TRP A 537 -32.16 -8.08 -28.85
N GLN A 538 -33.00 -7.12 -29.22
CA GLN A 538 -34.44 -7.10 -28.88
C GLN A 538 -35.26 -7.93 -29.89
N PRO A 539 -36.30 -8.63 -29.42
CA PRO A 539 -37.31 -9.17 -30.31
C PRO A 539 -37.97 -8.02 -31.11
N ASN A 540 -38.23 -8.24 -32.40
CA ASN A 540 -38.97 -7.25 -33.14
C ASN A 540 -40.42 -7.19 -32.61
N THR A 541 -40.89 -6.01 -32.24
CA THR A 541 -42.29 -5.81 -31.84
C THR A 541 -43.08 -5.21 -33.00
N GLN A 542 -44.33 -5.66 -33.19
CA GLN A 542 -45.30 -5.06 -34.10
C GLN A 542 -46.49 -4.57 -33.31
N GLU A 543 -46.85 -3.32 -33.55
CA GLU A 543 -48.11 -2.76 -33.01
C GLU A 543 -49.30 -3.42 -33.68
N VAL A 544 -50.07 -4.18 -32.93
CA VAL A 544 -51.34 -4.76 -33.40
C VAL A 544 -52.48 -4.06 -32.69
N THR A 545 -53.28 -3.38 -33.49
CA THR A 545 -54.53 -2.75 -32.95
C THR A 545 -55.55 -3.83 -32.71
N GLN A 546 -55.97 -4.03 -31.48
CA GLN A 546 -57.02 -4.98 -31.12
C GLN A 546 -58.41 -4.44 -31.57
N ALA A 547 -59.40 -5.33 -31.60
CA ALA A 547 -60.75 -5.00 -32.07
C ALA A 547 -61.49 -3.94 -31.20
N ASP A 548 -60.96 -3.65 -30.01
CA ASP A 548 -61.46 -2.65 -29.07
C ASP A 548 -60.76 -1.27 -29.24
N GLY A 549 -59.85 -1.14 -30.20
CA GLY A 549 -59.09 0.09 -30.50
C GLY A 549 -57.87 0.29 -29.64
N SER A 550 -57.50 -0.64 -28.75
CA SER A 550 -56.25 -0.63 -28.00
C SER A 550 -55.08 -1.11 -28.89
N VAL A 551 -53.95 -0.44 -28.83
CA VAL A 551 -52.71 -0.85 -29.51
C VAL A 551 -51.90 -1.70 -28.54
N VAL A 552 -51.66 -2.94 -28.90
CA VAL A 552 -50.82 -3.86 -28.10
C VAL A 552 -49.61 -4.23 -28.96
N GLU A 553 -48.43 -4.08 -28.38
CA GLU A 553 -47.18 -4.59 -28.97
C GLU A 553 -47.14 -6.12 -28.89
N VAL A 554 -46.98 -6.79 -30.01
CA VAL A 554 -46.84 -8.24 -30.09
C VAL A 554 -45.47 -8.57 -30.67
N GLU A 555 -44.81 -9.56 -30.10
CA GLU A 555 -43.52 -10.03 -30.63
C GLU A 555 -43.67 -10.55 -32.07
N ALA A 556 -42.87 -10.00 -32.98
CA ALA A 556 -42.77 -10.43 -34.38
C ALA A 556 -41.54 -11.35 -34.54
N GLU A 557 -41.56 -12.21 -35.56
CA GLU A 557 -40.42 -13.06 -35.87
C GLU A 557 -39.16 -12.24 -36.23
N GLY A 558 -38.07 -12.45 -35.50
CA GLY A 558 -36.77 -11.85 -35.70
C GLY A 558 -36.28 -11.01 -34.53
N THR A 559 -34.99 -10.76 -34.50
CA THR A 559 -34.34 -9.89 -33.47
C THR A 559 -33.60 -8.75 -34.21
N SER A 560 -33.73 -7.56 -33.72
CA SER A 560 -32.93 -6.39 -34.17
C SER A 560 -31.90 -6.02 -33.12
N PHE A 561 -30.72 -5.59 -33.59
CA PHE A 561 -29.67 -5.08 -32.71
C PHE A 561 -29.87 -3.57 -32.51
N GLY A 562 -29.97 -3.14 -31.27
CA GLY A 562 -30.18 -1.73 -30.90
C GLY A 562 -30.15 -1.53 -29.41
N LEU A 563 -30.64 -0.37 -28.97
CA LEU A 563 -30.97 -0.11 -27.57
C LEU A 563 -31.99 -1.15 -27.10
N CYS A 564 -31.74 -1.75 -25.95
CA CYS A 564 -32.57 -2.86 -25.48
C CYS A 564 -32.70 -2.83 -23.95
N ASP A 565 -33.73 -3.52 -23.45
CA ASP A 565 -33.88 -3.77 -22.05
C ASP A 565 -32.68 -4.58 -21.48
N ALA A 566 -32.45 -4.46 -20.18
CA ALA A 566 -31.33 -5.07 -19.49
C ALA A 566 -31.20 -6.58 -19.73
N ASP A 567 -32.33 -7.31 -19.80
CA ASP A 567 -32.38 -8.76 -20.03
C ASP A 567 -31.90 -9.20 -21.41
N ASN A 568 -32.06 -8.31 -22.41
CA ASN A 568 -31.70 -8.54 -23.81
C ASN A 568 -30.30 -7.99 -24.17
N SER A 569 -29.64 -7.36 -23.21
CA SER A 569 -28.33 -6.70 -23.38
C SER A 569 -27.21 -7.68 -23.67
N ILE A 570 -26.10 -7.17 -24.24
CA ILE A 570 -24.86 -7.93 -24.39
C ILE A 570 -24.37 -8.36 -23.00
N MET A 571 -24.55 -7.51 -21.99
CA MET A 571 -24.17 -7.79 -20.61
C MET A 571 -24.91 -9.01 -20.06
N ALA A 572 -26.23 -9.14 -20.33
CA ALA A 572 -27.00 -10.30 -19.93
C ALA A 572 -26.47 -11.58 -20.57
N LYS A 573 -26.13 -11.54 -21.87
CA LYS A 573 -25.57 -12.71 -22.56
C LYS A 573 -24.18 -13.09 -22.04
N VAL A 574 -23.32 -12.12 -21.79
CA VAL A 574 -22.00 -12.34 -21.20
C VAL A 574 -22.14 -12.87 -19.76
N GLY A 575 -23.02 -12.27 -18.95
CA GLY A 575 -23.36 -12.73 -17.61
C GLY A 575 -23.90 -14.15 -17.61
N GLY A 576 -24.79 -14.47 -18.59
CA GLY A 576 -25.34 -15.81 -18.80
C GLY A 576 -24.28 -16.90 -19.08
N VAL A 577 -23.19 -16.55 -19.74
CA VAL A 577 -22.05 -17.46 -19.92
C VAL A 577 -21.20 -17.56 -18.66
N ILE A 578 -20.90 -16.42 -18.02
CA ILE A 578 -20.03 -16.38 -16.83
C ILE A 578 -20.70 -17.02 -15.63
N ARG A 579 -22.03 -16.99 -15.51
CA ARG A 579 -22.80 -17.61 -14.41
C ARG A 579 -22.41 -19.06 -14.14
N TYR A 580 -22.08 -19.82 -15.21
CA TYR A 580 -21.67 -21.22 -15.07
C TYR A 580 -20.42 -21.38 -14.22
N ALA A 581 -19.51 -20.43 -14.25
CA ALA A 581 -18.34 -20.41 -13.35
C ALA A 581 -18.71 -20.09 -11.90
N PHE A 582 -19.83 -19.43 -11.64
CA PHE A 582 -20.30 -19.06 -10.31
C PHE A 582 -21.26 -20.07 -9.69
N ILE A 583 -21.74 -21.08 -10.45
CA ILE A 583 -22.57 -22.16 -9.93
C ILE A 583 -21.95 -22.82 -8.69
N PRO A 584 -20.66 -23.25 -8.68
CA PRO A 584 -20.04 -23.86 -7.50
C PRO A 584 -19.90 -22.92 -6.30
N LEU A 585 -20.07 -21.62 -6.50
CA LEU A 585 -20.02 -20.59 -5.45
C LEU A 585 -21.39 -20.31 -4.82
N GLY A 586 -22.49 -20.83 -5.42
CA GLY A 586 -23.85 -20.77 -4.91
C GLY A 586 -24.72 -19.63 -5.43
N PHE A 587 -24.18 -18.72 -6.25
CA PHE A 587 -24.92 -17.57 -6.82
C PHE A 587 -24.94 -17.53 -8.35
N GLY A 588 -24.64 -18.65 -9.02
CA GLY A 588 -24.71 -18.81 -10.49
C GLY A 588 -25.97 -19.53 -10.98
N ASN A 589 -27.04 -19.58 -10.21
CA ASN A 589 -28.27 -20.33 -10.48
C ASN A 589 -29.09 -19.76 -11.64
N GLU A 590 -30.17 -20.46 -12.04
CA GLU A 590 -31.02 -20.01 -13.14
C GLU A 590 -31.81 -18.74 -12.78
N ASP A 591 -32.26 -18.64 -11.54
CA ASP A 591 -33.00 -17.50 -11.02
C ASP A 591 -32.01 -16.45 -10.48
N GLY A 592 -31.50 -15.54 -11.30
CA GLY A 592 -30.67 -14.40 -10.89
C GLY A 592 -29.14 -14.58 -11.04
N GLY A 593 -28.66 -15.73 -11.50
CA GLY A 593 -27.21 -15.97 -11.60
C GLY A 593 -26.48 -15.13 -12.66
N TRP A 594 -27.16 -14.77 -13.74
CA TRP A 594 -26.55 -13.89 -14.75
C TRP A 594 -26.49 -12.44 -14.24
N GLN A 595 -27.49 -11.98 -13.47
CA GLN A 595 -27.51 -10.66 -12.83
C GLN A 595 -26.35 -10.54 -11.85
N CYS A 596 -26.15 -11.53 -10.98
CA CYS A 596 -25.01 -11.58 -10.07
C CYS A 596 -23.67 -11.59 -10.82
N ALA A 597 -23.58 -12.26 -11.98
CA ALA A 597 -22.39 -12.28 -12.81
C ALA A 597 -22.14 -10.92 -13.46
N ALA A 598 -23.18 -10.29 -14.03
CA ALA A 598 -23.13 -8.96 -14.62
C ALA A 598 -22.71 -7.91 -13.59
N ALA A 599 -23.33 -7.92 -12.39
CA ALA A 599 -22.97 -7.04 -11.29
C ALA A 599 -21.51 -7.22 -10.83
N SER A 600 -21.02 -8.46 -10.73
CA SER A 600 -19.60 -8.70 -10.40
C SER A 600 -18.66 -8.16 -11.47
N LEU A 601 -19.04 -8.17 -12.75
CA LEU A 601 -18.28 -7.56 -13.84
C LEU A 601 -18.29 -6.04 -13.77
N SER A 602 -19.44 -5.40 -13.51
CA SER A 602 -19.52 -3.95 -13.35
C SER A 602 -18.65 -3.46 -12.18
N GLY A 603 -18.51 -4.28 -11.13
CA GLY A 603 -17.61 -4.03 -10.00
C GLY A 603 -16.12 -3.93 -10.34
N PHE A 604 -15.70 -4.31 -11.54
CA PHE A 604 -14.33 -4.03 -11.98
C PHE A 604 -14.13 -2.56 -12.38
N SER A 605 -15.14 -1.87 -12.89
CA SER A 605 -15.01 -0.43 -13.13
C SER A 605 -14.98 0.31 -11.79
N ALA A 606 -16.01 0.14 -10.97
CA ALA A 606 -16.11 0.69 -9.63
C ALA A 606 -16.91 -0.28 -8.75
N LYS A 607 -16.53 -0.46 -7.48
CA LYS A 607 -17.17 -1.51 -6.65
C LYS A 607 -18.59 -1.16 -6.23
N GLU A 608 -18.92 0.10 -6.10
CA GLU A 608 -20.31 0.59 -5.93
C GLU A 608 -21.19 0.25 -7.13
N GLY A 609 -20.65 0.20 -8.33
CA GLY A 609 -21.35 -0.21 -9.53
C GLY A 609 -21.97 -1.62 -9.46
N ILE A 610 -21.56 -2.45 -8.51
CA ILE A 610 -22.25 -3.72 -8.22
C ILE A 610 -23.68 -3.44 -7.77
N VAL A 611 -23.86 -2.51 -6.83
CA VAL A 611 -25.16 -2.20 -6.22
C VAL A 611 -26.05 -1.50 -7.25
N THR A 612 -25.52 -0.48 -7.94
CA THR A 612 -26.24 0.20 -9.01
C THR A 612 -26.72 -0.77 -10.08
N THR A 613 -25.83 -1.64 -10.58
CA THR A 613 -26.21 -2.66 -11.57
C THR A 613 -27.27 -3.61 -11.04
N MET A 614 -27.17 -4.05 -9.78
CA MET A 614 -28.17 -4.93 -9.16
C MET A 614 -29.50 -4.22 -8.97
N GLY A 615 -29.50 -2.94 -8.59
CA GLY A 615 -30.72 -2.11 -8.46
C GLY A 615 -31.45 -1.98 -9.79
N VAL A 616 -30.75 -1.53 -10.83
CA VAL A 616 -31.32 -1.39 -12.19
C VAL A 616 -31.86 -2.73 -12.71
N LEU A 617 -31.10 -3.83 -12.57
CA LEU A 617 -31.56 -5.16 -12.98
C LEU A 617 -32.74 -5.71 -12.14
N ALA A 618 -32.97 -5.16 -10.94
CA ALA A 618 -34.10 -5.49 -10.10
C ALA A 618 -35.36 -4.68 -10.44
N GLY A 619 -35.26 -3.74 -11.38
CA GLY A 619 -36.34 -2.87 -11.80
C GLY A 619 -36.48 -1.61 -10.93
N ALA A 620 -35.45 -1.24 -10.18
CA ALA A 620 -35.39 0.04 -9.50
C ALA A 620 -35.12 1.16 -10.53
N ASP A 621 -35.67 2.31 -10.33
CA ASP A 621 -35.33 3.49 -11.10
C ASP A 621 -33.87 3.90 -10.81
N ASP A 622 -33.28 4.68 -11.71
CA ASP A 622 -31.86 5.07 -11.60
C ASP A 622 -31.57 5.81 -10.27
N ALA A 623 -32.52 6.63 -9.79
CA ALA A 623 -32.39 7.35 -8.52
C ALA A 623 -32.38 6.40 -7.31
N ASP A 624 -33.26 5.39 -7.29
CA ASP A 624 -33.31 4.39 -6.22
C ASP A 624 -32.07 3.48 -6.23
N ALA A 625 -31.56 3.14 -7.42
CA ALA A 625 -30.35 2.37 -7.57
C ALA A 625 -29.10 3.14 -7.11
N GLU A 626 -29.06 4.47 -7.29
CA GLU A 626 -28.01 5.35 -6.79
C GLU A 626 -28.12 5.56 -5.27
N ALA A 627 -29.34 5.69 -4.73
CA ALA A 627 -29.57 5.76 -3.29
C ALA A 627 -29.07 4.50 -2.57
N LEU A 628 -29.35 3.31 -3.12
CA LEU A 628 -28.79 2.04 -2.64
C LEU A 628 -27.25 2.00 -2.69
N ALA A 629 -26.66 2.57 -3.73
CA ALA A 629 -25.22 2.64 -3.89
C ALA A 629 -24.57 3.68 -2.96
N GLY A 630 -25.31 4.68 -2.51
CA GLY A 630 -24.88 5.67 -1.51
C GLY A 630 -24.95 5.15 -0.06
N ALA A 631 -25.75 4.12 0.22
CA ALA A 631 -25.92 3.60 1.57
C ALA A 631 -24.60 3.05 2.15
N GLY A 632 -24.07 3.67 3.19
CA GLY A 632 -22.84 3.27 3.86
C GLY A 632 -23.04 2.21 4.95
N SER A 633 -24.27 2.03 5.43
CA SER A 633 -24.62 1.08 6.48
C SER A 633 -26.05 0.54 6.33
N VAL A 634 -26.36 -0.55 7.03
CA VAL A 634 -27.75 -1.11 7.07
C VAL A 634 -28.74 -0.11 7.71
N ALA A 635 -28.24 0.82 8.53
CA ALA A 635 -29.08 1.84 9.15
C ALA A 635 -29.49 2.94 8.17
N ASP A 636 -28.77 3.11 7.06
CA ASP A 636 -29.12 4.05 6.00
C ASP A 636 -30.20 3.45 5.07
N ILE A 637 -30.43 2.14 5.17
CA ILE A 637 -31.56 1.42 4.55
C ILE A 637 -32.56 1.15 5.67
N ASP A 638 -33.52 2.03 5.85
CA ASP A 638 -34.45 1.94 6.98
C ASP A 638 -35.35 0.70 6.86
N LEU A 639 -35.15 -0.26 7.80
CA LEU A 639 -35.84 -1.53 7.82
C LEU A 639 -37.18 -1.46 8.56
N GLU A 640 -37.50 -0.32 9.20
CA GLU A 640 -38.67 -0.17 10.06
C GLU A 640 -39.89 0.51 9.37
N ALA A 641 -39.69 1.12 8.19
CA ALA A 641 -40.76 1.81 7.45
C ALA A 641 -41.90 0.89 6.97
N GLY A 642 -41.88 -0.40 7.23
CA GLY A 642 -42.92 -1.35 6.86
C GLY A 642 -44.05 -1.56 7.89
N ASN A 643 -44.02 -0.98 9.09
CA ASN A 643 -44.92 -1.41 10.16
C ASN A 643 -45.70 -0.32 10.94
N GLU A 644 -45.52 0.98 10.73
CA GLU A 644 -46.37 1.98 11.43
C GLU A 644 -46.75 3.13 10.49
N ALA A 645 -48.03 3.19 10.14
CA ALA A 645 -48.67 4.37 9.58
C ALA A 645 -48.78 5.43 10.67
N VAL A 646 -47.99 6.51 10.58
CA VAL A 646 -48.13 7.70 11.42
C VAL A 646 -48.24 8.91 10.52
N GLU A 647 -49.32 9.64 10.73
CA GLU A 647 -49.65 10.96 10.15
C GLU A 647 -48.49 11.95 10.41
N ALA A 648 -47.83 12.47 9.38
CA ALA A 648 -47.09 13.72 9.43
C ALA A 648 -46.87 14.31 8.03
N ASP A 649 -47.09 15.57 7.96
CA ASP A 649 -46.99 16.61 6.93
C ASP A 649 -46.20 16.36 5.62
N ALA A 650 -46.74 16.95 4.56
CA ALA A 650 -46.41 16.89 3.12
C ALA A 650 -44.92 17.07 2.67
N ILE A 651 -43.96 17.17 3.57
CA ILE A 651 -42.52 17.15 3.27
C ILE A 651 -41.93 15.75 3.50
N ALA A 652 -42.68 14.86 4.15
CA ALA A 652 -42.28 13.47 4.43
C ALA A 652 -42.69 12.48 3.32
N GLU A 653 -43.69 12.84 2.47
CA GLU A 653 -44.19 11.94 1.42
C GLU A 653 -43.15 11.59 0.37
N ASP A 654 -42.30 12.54 -0.06
CA ASP A 654 -41.23 12.26 -1.05
C ASP A 654 -40.11 11.35 -0.48
N ALA A 655 -39.77 11.50 0.82
CA ALA A 655 -38.78 10.67 1.48
C ALA A 655 -39.30 9.26 1.79
N GLU A 656 -40.58 9.11 2.13
CA GLU A 656 -41.22 7.80 2.36
C GLU A 656 -41.42 7.00 1.06
N GLU A 657 -41.66 7.66 -0.08
CA GLU A 657 -41.69 6.99 -1.40
C GLU A 657 -40.32 6.50 -1.83
N GLU A 658 -39.22 7.27 -1.66
CA GLU A 658 -37.87 6.86 -1.97
C GLU A 658 -37.39 5.68 -1.09
N GLU A 659 -37.65 5.70 0.23
CA GLU A 659 -37.35 4.60 1.14
C GLU A 659 -38.13 3.32 0.82
N GLY A 660 -39.38 3.44 0.42
CA GLY A 660 -40.25 2.34 -0.01
C GLY A 660 -39.70 1.63 -1.26
N ASN A 661 -39.18 2.38 -2.21
CA ASN A 661 -38.68 1.87 -3.48
C ASN A 661 -37.33 1.16 -3.31
N ALA A 662 -36.42 1.70 -2.49
CA ALA A 662 -35.13 1.05 -2.16
C ALA A 662 -35.34 -0.32 -1.49
N MET A 663 -36.32 -0.45 -0.60
CA MET A 663 -36.67 -1.72 0.03
C MET A 663 -37.29 -2.73 -0.96
N ASN A 664 -38.09 -2.25 -1.92
CA ASN A 664 -38.62 -3.09 -2.98
C ASN A 664 -37.50 -3.66 -3.86
N ALA A 665 -36.49 -2.86 -4.20
CA ALA A 665 -35.31 -3.30 -4.92
C ALA A 665 -34.52 -4.35 -4.12
N VAL A 666 -34.28 -4.13 -2.82
CA VAL A 666 -33.62 -5.11 -1.94
C VAL A 666 -34.39 -6.44 -1.92
N ASN A 667 -35.71 -6.40 -1.82
CA ASN A 667 -36.57 -7.59 -1.85
C ASN A 667 -36.56 -8.30 -3.20
N ALA A 668 -36.47 -7.57 -4.31
CA ALA A 668 -36.34 -8.13 -5.65
C ALA A 668 -34.97 -8.83 -5.82
N ILE A 669 -33.88 -8.18 -5.43
CA ILE A 669 -32.52 -8.73 -5.45
C ILE A 669 -32.42 -9.97 -4.54
N ALA A 670 -33.11 -9.95 -3.40
CA ALA A 670 -33.13 -11.08 -2.47
C ALA A 670 -33.64 -12.39 -3.10
N LYS A 671 -34.50 -12.31 -4.12
CA LYS A 671 -35.03 -13.49 -4.85
C LYS A 671 -33.91 -14.22 -5.61
N TRP A 672 -32.86 -13.54 -6.04
CA TRP A 672 -31.74 -14.12 -6.79
C TRP A 672 -30.86 -15.04 -5.94
N PHE A 673 -30.93 -14.91 -4.62
CA PHE A 673 -30.13 -15.73 -3.70
C PHE A 673 -30.99 -16.86 -3.11
N PRO A 674 -30.70 -18.14 -3.41
CA PRO A 674 -31.48 -19.26 -2.89
C PRO A 674 -31.30 -19.47 -1.39
N THR A 675 -30.14 -19.09 -0.83
CA THR A 675 -29.80 -19.24 0.58
C THR A 675 -29.02 -18.04 1.12
N ALA A 676 -29.09 -17.83 2.44
CA ALA A 676 -28.26 -16.83 3.12
C ALA A 676 -26.75 -17.04 2.86
N LEU A 677 -26.33 -18.30 2.77
CA LEU A 677 -24.95 -18.66 2.48
C LEU A 677 -24.54 -18.23 1.06
N ALA A 678 -25.44 -18.30 0.07
CA ALA A 678 -25.18 -17.85 -1.29
C ALA A 678 -25.01 -16.33 -1.36
N ALA A 679 -25.87 -15.55 -0.68
CA ALA A 679 -25.73 -14.09 -0.56
C ALA A 679 -24.41 -13.71 0.13
N PHE A 680 -24.07 -14.39 1.22
CA PHE A 680 -22.80 -14.22 1.92
C PHE A 680 -21.60 -14.57 1.02
N CYS A 681 -21.67 -15.62 0.23
CA CYS A 681 -20.62 -16.03 -0.70
C CYS A 681 -20.45 -15.03 -1.87
N PHE A 682 -21.53 -14.43 -2.35
CA PHE A 682 -21.45 -13.32 -3.32
C PHE A 682 -20.66 -12.14 -2.75
N LEU A 683 -20.97 -11.73 -1.51
CA LEU A 683 -20.25 -10.69 -0.81
C LEU A 683 -18.78 -11.06 -0.59
N LEU A 684 -18.49 -12.29 -0.16
CA LEU A 684 -17.14 -12.78 0.09
C LEU A 684 -16.29 -12.79 -1.19
N PHE A 685 -16.87 -13.21 -2.31
CA PHE A 685 -16.19 -13.20 -3.61
C PHE A 685 -15.81 -11.77 -4.00
N ASN A 686 -16.76 -10.85 -3.99
CA ASN A 686 -16.55 -9.44 -4.36
C ASN A 686 -15.68 -8.66 -3.34
N LEU A 687 -15.50 -9.19 -2.13
CA LEU A 687 -14.53 -8.68 -1.17
C LEU A 687 -13.09 -9.03 -1.56
N LEU A 688 -12.86 -10.28 -1.98
CA LEU A 688 -11.51 -10.85 -2.16
C LEU A 688 -11.02 -10.84 -3.62
N ASP A 689 -11.89 -10.59 -4.59
CA ASP A 689 -11.55 -10.51 -6.01
C ASP A 689 -10.62 -9.32 -6.33
N SER A 690 -10.28 -9.15 -7.58
CA SER A 690 -9.48 -8.00 -8.04
C SER A 690 -10.21 -6.68 -7.74
N PRO A 691 -9.47 -5.63 -7.34
CA PRO A 691 -10.06 -4.33 -7.05
C PRO A 691 -10.54 -3.61 -8.33
N CYS A 692 -11.10 -2.41 -8.18
CA CYS A 692 -11.49 -1.56 -9.30
C CYS A 692 -10.33 -1.25 -10.25
N LEU A 693 -10.63 -0.94 -11.52
CA LEU A 693 -9.64 -0.68 -12.57
C LEU A 693 -8.63 0.41 -12.22
N ALA A 694 -9.05 1.42 -11.46
CA ALA A 694 -8.14 2.47 -10.98
C ALA A 694 -7.07 1.92 -10.03
N ALA A 695 -7.44 1.02 -9.13
CA ALA A 695 -6.49 0.33 -8.25
C ALA A 695 -5.63 -0.67 -9.03
N ILE A 696 -6.20 -1.41 -9.99
CA ILE A 696 -5.46 -2.30 -10.89
C ILE A 696 -4.40 -1.52 -11.69
N SER A 697 -4.76 -0.36 -12.25
CA SER A 697 -3.81 0.53 -12.95
C SER A 697 -2.69 1.00 -12.02
N THR A 698 -3.02 1.28 -10.75
CA THR A 698 -2.03 1.67 -9.75
C THR A 698 -1.11 0.49 -9.40
N MET A 699 -1.65 -0.73 -9.25
CA MET A 699 -0.85 -1.94 -9.07
C MET A 699 0.13 -2.17 -10.22
N ALA A 700 -0.30 -1.96 -11.48
CA ALA A 700 0.57 -2.10 -12.65
C ALA A 700 1.77 -1.17 -12.58
N ASN A 701 1.55 0.09 -12.16
CA ASN A 701 2.60 1.08 -12.03
C ASN A 701 3.56 0.78 -10.86
N GLU A 702 3.03 0.38 -9.69
CA GLU A 702 3.84 0.13 -8.51
C GLU A 702 4.62 -1.20 -8.59
N LEU A 703 4.08 -2.22 -9.24
CA LEU A 703 4.79 -3.48 -9.47
C LEU A 703 5.87 -3.34 -10.57
N ASN A 704 5.70 -2.40 -11.50
CA ASN A 704 6.61 -2.10 -12.63
C ASN A 704 7.16 -3.35 -13.35
N ASN A 705 6.39 -4.43 -13.37
CA ASN A 705 6.76 -5.71 -13.95
C ASN A 705 5.52 -6.47 -14.41
N ARG A 706 5.40 -6.70 -15.74
CA ARG A 706 4.24 -7.36 -16.35
C ARG A 706 3.96 -8.76 -15.77
N LYS A 707 5.00 -9.54 -15.43
CA LYS A 707 4.84 -10.89 -14.88
C LYS A 707 4.21 -10.83 -13.48
N TRP A 708 4.69 -9.94 -12.64
CA TRP A 708 4.16 -9.75 -11.28
C TRP A 708 2.77 -9.15 -11.28
N PHE A 709 2.49 -8.26 -12.22
CA PHE A 709 1.15 -7.69 -12.41
C PHE A 709 0.12 -8.78 -12.73
N TRP A 710 0.34 -9.58 -13.78
CA TRP A 710 -0.58 -10.65 -14.14
C TRP A 710 -0.68 -11.75 -13.08
N PHE A 711 0.44 -12.04 -12.39
CA PHE A 711 0.43 -12.93 -11.24
C PHE A 711 -0.46 -12.39 -10.12
N ALA A 712 -0.40 -11.09 -9.81
CA ALA A 712 -1.22 -10.47 -8.77
C ALA A 712 -2.71 -10.58 -9.08
N ILE A 713 -3.13 -10.23 -10.30
CA ILE A 713 -4.53 -10.32 -10.75
C ILE A 713 -5.03 -11.77 -10.69
N LEU A 714 -4.26 -12.70 -11.26
CA LEU A 714 -4.62 -14.12 -11.25
C LEU A 714 -4.71 -14.67 -9.81
N PHE A 715 -3.76 -14.30 -8.96
CA PHE A 715 -3.72 -14.73 -7.56
C PHE A 715 -4.95 -14.23 -6.78
N GLN A 716 -5.33 -12.96 -6.94
CA GLN A 716 -6.50 -12.39 -6.26
C GLN A 716 -7.79 -13.10 -6.66
N ASN A 717 -8.05 -13.22 -7.97
CA ASN A 717 -9.28 -13.86 -8.47
C ASN A 717 -9.33 -15.36 -8.13
N LEU A 718 -8.20 -16.07 -8.25
CA LEU A 718 -8.14 -17.49 -7.89
C LEU A 718 -8.31 -17.71 -6.39
N PHE A 719 -7.70 -16.86 -5.56
CA PHE A 719 -7.86 -16.91 -4.11
C PHE A 719 -9.32 -16.67 -3.70
N ALA A 720 -9.94 -15.61 -4.25
CA ALA A 720 -11.35 -15.30 -4.03
C ALA A 720 -12.25 -16.48 -4.41
N TYR A 721 -12.04 -17.04 -5.60
CA TYR A 721 -12.82 -18.17 -6.11
C TYR A 721 -12.69 -19.42 -5.20
N ILE A 722 -11.47 -19.81 -4.86
CA ILE A 722 -11.21 -21.00 -4.04
C ILE A 722 -11.79 -20.84 -2.63
N VAL A 723 -11.56 -19.68 -1.99
CA VAL A 723 -12.06 -19.43 -0.63
C VAL A 723 -13.58 -19.42 -0.62
N THR A 724 -14.22 -18.74 -1.56
CA THR A 724 -15.68 -18.67 -1.65
C THR A 724 -16.28 -20.04 -1.93
N MET A 725 -15.69 -20.82 -2.85
CA MET A 725 -16.14 -22.19 -3.14
C MET A 725 -16.04 -23.09 -1.91
N MET A 726 -14.93 -23.03 -1.17
CA MET A 726 -14.78 -23.78 0.09
C MET A 726 -15.86 -23.39 1.09
N VAL A 727 -16.10 -22.09 1.28
CA VAL A 727 -17.12 -21.61 2.23
C VAL A 727 -18.51 -22.07 1.82
N PHE A 728 -18.87 -21.97 0.54
CA PHE A 728 -20.18 -22.38 0.06
C PHE A 728 -20.39 -23.90 0.19
N GLN A 729 -19.48 -24.71 -0.36
CA GLN A 729 -19.63 -26.17 -0.42
C GLN A 729 -19.61 -26.81 0.98
N ILE A 730 -18.68 -26.37 1.84
CA ILE A 730 -18.57 -26.90 3.21
C ILE A 730 -19.68 -26.33 4.09
N GLY A 731 -20.04 -25.06 3.94
CA GLY A 731 -21.16 -24.44 4.64
C GLY A 731 -22.50 -25.14 4.31
N SER A 732 -22.73 -25.45 3.04
CA SER A 732 -23.93 -26.24 2.60
C SER A 732 -23.95 -27.64 3.19
N LEU A 733 -22.80 -28.30 3.32
CA LEU A 733 -22.70 -29.60 4.00
C LEU A 733 -23.08 -29.50 5.49
N ILE A 734 -22.56 -28.48 6.19
CA ILE A 734 -22.80 -28.27 7.62
C ILE A 734 -24.27 -27.89 7.88
N SER A 735 -24.88 -27.11 7.00
CA SER A 735 -26.29 -26.71 7.10
C SER A 735 -27.26 -27.82 6.72
N GLY A 736 -26.77 -28.96 6.24
CA GLY A 736 -27.60 -30.11 5.82
C GLY A 736 -28.42 -29.81 4.54
N ALA A 737 -27.92 -28.92 3.67
CA ALA A 737 -28.57 -28.55 2.42
C ALA A 737 -28.68 -29.79 1.49
N SER A 738 -29.77 -29.88 0.73
CA SER A 738 -29.91 -30.88 -0.33
C SER A 738 -29.03 -30.50 -1.53
N PHE A 739 -28.54 -31.51 -2.27
CA PHE A 739 -27.82 -31.28 -3.52
C PHE A 739 -28.70 -30.52 -4.51
N GLY A 740 -28.12 -29.53 -5.15
CA GLY A 740 -28.77 -28.59 -6.07
C GLY A 740 -28.26 -27.16 -5.84
N ASN A 741 -28.70 -26.20 -6.65
CA ASN A 741 -28.35 -24.81 -6.52
C ASN A 741 -26.84 -24.53 -6.35
N GLY A 742 -26.00 -25.23 -7.14
CA GLY A 742 -24.54 -25.12 -7.07
C GLY A 742 -23.86 -26.02 -6.03
N TYR A 743 -24.60 -26.63 -5.10
CA TYR A 743 -24.08 -27.64 -4.19
C TYR A 743 -24.06 -29.00 -4.87
N SER A 744 -22.88 -29.58 -5.07
CA SER A 744 -22.70 -30.86 -5.75
C SER A 744 -21.57 -31.68 -5.13
N VAL A 745 -21.67 -33.02 -5.26
CA VAL A 745 -20.65 -33.94 -4.73
C VAL A 745 -19.28 -33.67 -5.33
N VAL A 746 -19.21 -33.36 -6.63
CA VAL A 746 -17.95 -33.07 -7.31
C VAL A 746 -17.33 -31.79 -6.78
N ALA A 747 -18.10 -30.68 -6.67
CA ALA A 747 -17.62 -29.43 -6.15
C ALA A 747 -17.21 -29.52 -4.67
N LEU A 748 -17.93 -30.32 -3.88
CA LEU A 748 -17.59 -30.60 -2.48
C LEU A 748 -16.26 -31.34 -2.34
N ILE A 749 -16.01 -32.35 -3.17
CA ILE A 749 -14.71 -33.07 -3.18
C ILE A 749 -13.59 -32.11 -3.55
N ILE A 750 -13.78 -31.26 -4.58
CA ILE A 750 -12.81 -30.25 -4.98
C ILE A 750 -12.57 -29.25 -3.84
N ALA A 751 -13.62 -28.81 -3.13
CA ALA A 751 -13.50 -27.92 -1.98
C ALA A 751 -12.68 -28.55 -0.85
N PHE A 752 -12.86 -29.84 -0.55
CA PHE A 752 -12.03 -30.54 0.43
C PHE A 752 -10.57 -30.69 0.00
N ILE A 753 -10.32 -30.94 -1.29
CA ILE A 753 -8.95 -30.96 -1.84
C ILE A 753 -8.28 -29.59 -1.65
N PHE A 754 -8.98 -28.50 -1.98
CA PHE A 754 -8.46 -27.16 -1.78
C PHE A 754 -8.28 -26.83 -0.29
N LEU A 755 -9.20 -27.22 0.58
CA LEU A 755 -9.06 -27.06 2.02
C LEU A 755 -7.81 -27.80 2.54
N ALA A 756 -7.61 -29.04 2.13
CA ALA A 756 -6.41 -29.81 2.49
C ALA A 756 -5.12 -29.15 1.99
N ALA A 757 -5.11 -28.69 0.73
CA ALA A 757 -3.98 -27.96 0.16
C ALA A 757 -3.72 -26.63 0.88
N PHE A 758 -4.78 -25.92 1.25
CA PHE A 758 -4.73 -24.65 1.98
C PHE A 758 -4.16 -24.85 3.40
N LEU A 759 -4.69 -25.83 4.14
CA LEU A 759 -4.18 -26.20 5.47
C LEU A 759 -2.73 -26.70 5.40
N PHE A 760 -2.40 -27.51 4.40
CA PHE A 760 -1.02 -27.92 4.17
C PHE A 760 -0.11 -26.73 3.90
N GLY A 761 -0.52 -25.79 3.04
CA GLY A 761 0.21 -24.54 2.78
C GLY A 761 0.39 -23.68 4.03
N LEU A 762 -0.64 -23.63 4.89
CA LEU A 762 -0.65 -22.85 6.12
C LEU A 762 0.24 -23.47 7.22
N PHE A 763 0.16 -24.79 7.42
CA PHE A 763 0.81 -25.47 8.55
C PHE A 763 2.15 -26.13 8.22
N ARG A 764 2.48 -26.36 6.93
CA ARG A 764 3.79 -26.92 6.59
C ARG A 764 4.90 -26.00 7.14
N PRO A 765 5.99 -26.55 7.70
CA PRO A 765 7.14 -25.74 8.12
C PRO A 765 7.73 -25.00 6.91
N ASN A 766 8.23 -23.79 7.14
CA ASN A 766 8.87 -23.01 6.07
C ASN A 766 10.11 -23.75 5.56
N PRO A 767 10.11 -24.23 4.30
CA PRO A 767 11.25 -24.98 3.75
C PRO A 767 12.53 -24.13 3.64
N TYR A 768 12.39 -22.81 3.70
CA TYR A 768 13.49 -21.85 3.60
C TYR A 768 13.91 -21.29 4.96
N ALA A 769 13.26 -21.69 6.08
CA ALA A 769 13.52 -21.15 7.41
C ALA A 769 14.97 -21.33 7.90
N LYS A 770 15.68 -22.38 7.43
CA LYS A 770 17.11 -22.57 7.70
C LYS A 770 17.98 -21.61 6.87
N LYS A 771 17.52 -21.23 5.68
CA LYS A 771 18.17 -20.28 4.78
C LYS A 771 17.92 -18.84 5.18
N ASP A 772 16.75 -18.56 5.78
CA ASP A 772 16.34 -17.25 6.27
C ASP A 772 16.99 -16.91 7.63
N ARG A 773 17.55 -17.93 8.33
CA ARG A 773 18.32 -17.79 9.58
C ARG A 773 19.83 -17.90 9.39
N ALA A 774 20.29 -18.34 8.23
CA ALA A 774 21.67 -18.39 7.80
C ALA A 774 22.02 -17.15 6.97
#